data_a5db94203284eeaf8bb1a4b4337ce250
#
_entry.id   a5db94203284eeaf8bb1a4b4337ce250
#
_cell.length_a   1.000
_cell.length_b   1.000
_cell.length_c   1.000
_cell.angle_alpha   90.00
_cell.angle_beta   90.00
_cell.angle_gamma   90.00
#
_symmetry.space_group_name_H-M   'P 1'
#
loop_
_entity.id
_entity.type
_entity.pdbx_description
1 polymer ?
#
loop_
_entity_poly.entity_id
_entity_poly.type
_entity_poly.pdbx_seq_one_letter_code
_entity_poly.pdbx_strand_id
1 'polypeptide(L)'
;EDFGGPALEGCNENLVFTRPDAVQDVHRQFLEVGCDVIETDTFGAASTVLAEYDLQDQAFAINKRAAELAREMADAYSTPEKPRFMAGSMGPTTKLPTLGHIDFDTMKASFAEQAEGLIAGDVDLFIVETCQDVLQIKAALQGIEQAFARTGQRRPLMVSVTMETTGTMLVGSDIAAVVAILEPFPIDVLGLNCATGPEQMKEHVRYLSEHSPFVVSCIPNAGLPENIGGVAHYRLTPLEMKMQLLHFVEDLGVQVIGGCCGTTPAHIGALAELAAELKPADRRVRTPELRASAEDPRPALAYEPAAASIYGTTPYLQDNSFLIIGERLNASGSKKVRDLLAAEDWDGLVAVARGQVKENAHVLDVNVDYVGRDGERDMRELVSRLVTNVNLPLMLDSTEWQKMEAGLKMAGGKCILNSTNYEDGDERFFKVLELARDYGAGVVVGTIDEEGMARTAERKFAIAQRAYRDALEFGIPAHEIFYDPLALPISTGIEEDRENGLATVQAIRMIRERLPGVHVVLGVSNVSFGLSPAARIVLNSVFLHDCCEAGMDAAIVSPAKILPLVKISEEHQRVCRDLINDNRRFDNGVCVYDPLTELTKLFEGVSAREARASGPQLSDLPIEERLRQHIIDGERIGLDEALRIALDSYKPLEIINTFLLDGMKVVGELFGSGQMQLPFVLQSAETMKSAVAFLEPLMDKVEGAEGSGQRSAKAKFLIATVKGDVHDIGKNLVDIILTNNGYEVINLGIKQPVEAIIEAQQQHNADCIAMSGLLVKSTAFMKDNLQAFNEAGIDVPVILGGAALTPRFV
;
A
#
# COMPACT_ATOMS: atom_id res chain seq x y z
N GLU A 1 -23.73 -42.41 1.68
CA GLU A 1 -23.06 -43.57 2.32
C GLU A 1 -21.52 -43.40 2.27
N ASP A 2 -20.95 -42.92 1.14
CA ASP A 2 -19.48 -42.80 0.94
C ASP A 2 -18.82 -41.85 1.94
N PHE A 3 -19.47 -40.78 2.36
CA PHE A 3 -18.96 -39.84 3.33
C PHE A 3 -18.97 -40.32 4.80
N GLY A 4 -19.55 -41.49 5.10
CA GLY A 4 -19.66 -42.00 6.47
C GLY A 4 -21.05 -41.79 7.09
N GLY A 5 -22.02 -41.32 6.33
CA GLY A 5 -23.41 -41.16 6.72
C GLY A 5 -24.01 -39.80 6.33
N PRO A 6 -25.33 -39.63 6.50
CA PRO A 6 -26.04 -38.40 6.05
C PRO A 6 -25.56 -37.12 6.73
N ALA A 7 -25.05 -37.20 7.97
CA ALA A 7 -24.52 -36.05 8.70
C ALA A 7 -23.16 -35.55 8.17
N LEU A 8 -22.47 -36.40 7.42
CA LEU A 8 -21.13 -36.10 6.86
C LEU A 8 -21.19 -35.89 5.33
N GLU A 9 -22.39 -35.84 4.75
CA GLU A 9 -22.55 -35.58 3.32
C GLU A 9 -21.94 -34.24 2.94
N GLY A 10 -20.97 -34.26 1.98
CA GLY A 10 -20.21 -33.09 1.56
C GLY A 10 -18.88 -32.86 2.27
N CYS A 11 -18.56 -33.64 3.34
CA CYS A 11 -17.23 -33.64 3.95
C CYS A 11 -16.27 -34.53 3.14
N ASN A 12 -15.67 -33.98 2.10
CA ASN A 12 -14.75 -34.70 1.21
C ASN A 12 -13.54 -35.24 1.97
N GLU A 13 -13.04 -34.51 2.93
CA GLU A 13 -11.89 -34.82 3.76
C GLU A 13 -12.06 -36.12 4.57
N ASN A 14 -13.31 -36.54 4.87
CA ASN A 14 -13.59 -37.80 5.54
C ASN A 14 -13.47 -39.03 4.61
N LEU A 15 -13.39 -38.83 3.29
CA LEU A 15 -13.19 -39.90 2.31
C LEU A 15 -11.84 -40.61 2.51
N VAL A 16 -10.86 -39.97 3.12
CA VAL A 16 -9.56 -40.58 3.45
C VAL A 16 -9.70 -41.83 4.34
N PHE A 17 -10.78 -41.91 5.11
CA PHE A 17 -11.13 -43.08 5.95
C PHE A 17 -12.19 -43.97 5.33
N THR A 18 -13.22 -43.36 4.70
CA THR A 18 -14.37 -44.12 4.21
C THR A 18 -14.18 -44.65 2.80
N ARG A 19 -13.46 -43.92 1.97
CA ARG A 19 -13.18 -44.28 0.54
C ARG A 19 -11.75 -43.91 0.13
N PRO A 20 -10.72 -44.44 0.83
CA PRO A 20 -9.32 -44.19 0.49
C PRO A 20 -8.98 -44.59 -0.94
N ASP A 21 -9.66 -45.63 -1.49
CA ASP A 21 -9.58 -46.07 -2.89
C ASP A 21 -9.97 -44.97 -3.87
N ALA A 22 -10.99 -44.21 -3.60
CA ALA A 22 -11.46 -43.11 -4.43
C ALA A 22 -10.47 -41.93 -4.41
N VAL A 23 -9.93 -41.58 -3.24
CA VAL A 23 -8.91 -40.52 -3.12
C VAL A 23 -7.64 -40.93 -3.91
N GLN A 24 -7.16 -42.15 -3.73
CA GLN A 24 -5.99 -42.68 -4.48
C GLN A 24 -6.24 -42.73 -5.99
N ASP A 25 -7.47 -43.04 -6.43
CA ASP A 25 -7.83 -43.06 -7.85
C ASP A 25 -7.74 -41.66 -8.48
N VAL A 26 -8.16 -40.61 -7.76
CA VAL A 26 -7.99 -39.23 -8.22
C VAL A 26 -6.49 -38.93 -8.37
N HIS A 27 -5.65 -39.17 -7.35
CA HIS A 27 -4.22 -38.91 -7.43
C HIS A 27 -3.58 -39.67 -8.61
N ARG A 28 -3.95 -40.95 -8.80
CA ARG A 28 -3.48 -41.78 -9.91
C ARG A 28 -3.76 -41.14 -11.26
N GLN A 29 -4.97 -40.69 -11.51
CA GLN A 29 -5.36 -40.11 -12.79
C GLN A 29 -4.53 -38.87 -13.17
N PHE A 30 -4.20 -38.00 -12.20
CA PHE A 30 -3.35 -36.84 -12.44
C PHE A 30 -1.86 -37.23 -12.60
N LEU A 31 -1.35 -38.20 -11.86
CA LEU A 31 0.02 -38.67 -11.98
C LEU A 31 0.27 -39.37 -13.31
N GLU A 32 -0.72 -40.14 -13.82
CA GLU A 32 -0.64 -40.83 -15.13
C GLU A 32 -0.47 -39.86 -16.30
N VAL A 33 -1.06 -38.68 -16.25
CA VAL A 33 -0.91 -37.66 -17.30
C VAL A 33 0.34 -36.79 -17.14
N GLY A 34 1.15 -37.01 -16.11
CA GLY A 34 2.46 -36.40 -15.98
C GLY A 34 2.56 -35.27 -14.96
N CYS A 35 1.59 -35.08 -14.10
CA CYS A 35 1.62 -34.08 -12.99
C CYS A 35 2.85 -34.31 -12.11
N ASP A 36 3.61 -33.24 -11.82
CA ASP A 36 4.81 -33.31 -10.97
C ASP A 36 4.49 -33.22 -9.48
N VAL A 37 3.46 -32.47 -9.12
CA VAL A 37 3.00 -32.24 -7.73
C VAL A 37 1.51 -32.53 -7.64
N ILE A 38 1.09 -33.36 -6.69
CA ILE A 38 -0.32 -33.59 -6.35
C ILE A 38 -0.62 -32.93 -5.01
N GLU A 39 -1.86 -32.49 -4.82
CA GLU A 39 -2.34 -31.92 -3.56
C GLU A 39 -3.05 -32.98 -2.72
N THR A 40 -2.91 -32.89 -1.40
CA THR A 40 -3.62 -33.76 -0.45
C THR A 40 -5.11 -33.42 -0.40
N ASP A 41 -5.96 -34.39 -0.06
CA ASP A 41 -7.40 -34.19 0.17
C ASP A 41 -7.66 -33.57 1.56
N THR A 42 -7.17 -32.33 1.74
CA THR A 42 -7.17 -31.63 3.04
C THR A 42 -7.58 -30.15 2.96
N PHE A 43 -8.17 -29.73 1.85
CA PHE A 43 -8.58 -28.36 1.63
C PHE A 43 -9.45 -27.79 2.76
N GLY A 44 -10.44 -28.56 3.22
CA GLY A 44 -11.32 -28.22 4.33
C GLY A 44 -10.96 -28.90 5.65
N ALA A 45 -9.73 -29.42 5.81
CA ALA A 45 -9.36 -30.24 6.97
C ALA A 45 -8.82 -29.44 8.18
N ALA A 46 -9.01 -28.13 8.21
CA ALA A 46 -8.77 -27.33 9.41
C ALA A 46 -9.84 -27.65 10.48
N SER A 47 -9.46 -27.75 11.77
CA SER A 47 -10.42 -28.10 12.85
C SER A 47 -11.62 -27.16 12.92
N THR A 48 -11.44 -25.87 12.56
CA THR A 48 -12.53 -24.87 12.50
C THR A 48 -13.54 -25.12 11.38
N VAL A 49 -13.17 -25.80 10.30
CA VAL A 49 -14.07 -26.23 9.20
C VAL A 49 -14.70 -27.56 9.54
N LEU A 50 -13.90 -28.52 10.00
CA LEU A 50 -14.38 -29.85 10.41
C LEU A 50 -15.40 -29.80 11.57
N ALA A 51 -15.38 -28.73 12.37
CA ALA A 51 -16.38 -28.46 13.40
C ALA A 51 -17.81 -28.33 12.83
N GLU A 52 -17.97 -28.00 11.55
CA GLU A 52 -19.31 -27.97 10.90
C GLU A 52 -19.90 -29.37 10.69
N TYR A 53 -19.05 -30.41 10.81
CA TYR A 53 -19.41 -31.83 10.71
C TYR A 53 -19.19 -32.59 12.02
N ASP A 54 -18.94 -31.89 13.15
CA ASP A 54 -18.59 -32.49 14.45
C ASP A 54 -17.30 -33.36 14.40
N LEU A 55 -16.36 -33.07 13.47
CA LEU A 55 -15.09 -33.77 13.23
C LEU A 55 -13.85 -33.00 13.66
N GLN A 56 -13.98 -31.89 14.40
CA GLN A 56 -12.86 -31.00 14.78
C GLN A 56 -11.74 -31.77 15.51
N ASP A 57 -12.07 -32.78 16.34
CA ASP A 57 -11.10 -33.56 17.10
C ASP A 57 -10.34 -34.57 16.22
N GLN A 58 -10.71 -34.73 14.96
CA GLN A 58 -10.05 -35.61 13.99
C GLN A 58 -9.15 -34.88 13.01
N ALA A 59 -9.02 -33.55 13.12
CA ALA A 59 -8.26 -32.73 12.18
C ALA A 59 -6.83 -33.28 11.95
N PHE A 60 -6.07 -33.53 13.01
CA PHE A 60 -4.74 -34.13 12.88
C PHE A 60 -4.75 -35.48 12.14
N ALA A 61 -5.68 -36.39 12.50
CA ALA A 61 -5.76 -37.73 11.93
C ALA A 61 -6.16 -37.70 10.44
N ILE A 62 -7.11 -36.85 10.05
CA ILE A 62 -7.55 -36.66 8.66
C ILE A 62 -6.37 -36.15 7.81
N ASN A 63 -5.71 -35.08 8.25
CA ASN A 63 -4.58 -34.48 7.52
C ASN A 63 -3.42 -35.46 7.37
N LYS A 64 -3.07 -36.20 8.42
CA LYS A 64 -2.05 -37.24 8.36
C LYS A 64 -2.43 -38.34 7.35
N ARG A 65 -3.66 -38.86 7.43
CA ARG A 65 -4.10 -39.94 6.55
C ARG A 65 -4.16 -39.53 5.09
N ALA A 66 -4.65 -38.31 4.81
CA ALA A 66 -4.65 -37.77 3.46
C ALA A 66 -3.24 -37.67 2.86
N ALA A 67 -2.30 -37.19 3.65
CA ALA A 67 -0.90 -37.09 3.24
C ALA A 67 -0.29 -38.50 3.02
N GLU A 68 -0.56 -39.48 3.87
CA GLU A 68 -0.10 -40.86 3.68
C GLU A 68 -0.63 -41.45 2.37
N LEU A 69 -1.92 -41.26 2.03
CA LEU A 69 -2.51 -41.72 0.77
C LEU A 69 -1.87 -41.07 -0.46
N ALA A 70 -1.63 -39.76 -0.39
CA ALA A 70 -0.94 -39.04 -1.46
C ALA A 70 0.53 -39.50 -1.60
N ARG A 71 1.26 -39.74 -0.51
CA ARG A 71 2.63 -40.28 -0.49
C ARG A 71 2.69 -41.64 -1.17
N GLU A 72 1.83 -42.55 -0.80
CA GLU A 72 1.75 -43.90 -1.44
C GLU A 72 1.65 -43.79 -2.97
N MET A 73 0.86 -42.83 -3.47
CA MET A 73 0.67 -42.62 -4.90
C MET A 73 1.86 -41.90 -5.54
N ALA A 74 2.39 -40.87 -4.92
CA ALA A 74 3.56 -40.14 -5.42
C ALA A 74 4.77 -41.06 -5.55
N ASP A 75 5.03 -41.88 -4.54
CA ASP A 75 6.13 -42.88 -4.56
C ASP A 75 5.95 -43.93 -5.65
N ALA A 76 4.72 -44.41 -5.88
CA ALA A 76 4.43 -45.39 -6.91
C ALA A 76 4.69 -44.88 -8.35
N TYR A 77 4.60 -43.57 -8.59
CA TYR A 77 4.80 -42.93 -9.89
C TYR A 77 6.14 -42.17 -9.99
N SER A 78 6.92 -42.09 -8.90
CA SER A 78 8.22 -41.40 -8.88
C SER A 78 9.33 -42.26 -9.50
N THR A 79 10.17 -41.60 -10.31
CA THR A 79 11.42 -42.21 -10.82
C THR A 79 12.58 -41.23 -10.59
N PRO A 80 13.85 -41.70 -10.63
CA PRO A 80 14.99 -40.78 -10.50
C PRO A 80 15.01 -39.64 -11.52
N GLU A 81 14.49 -39.92 -12.75
CA GLU A 81 14.42 -38.92 -13.84
C GLU A 81 13.20 -38.00 -13.73
N LYS A 82 12.15 -38.47 -13.09
CA LYS A 82 10.90 -37.70 -12.90
C LYS A 82 10.33 -37.96 -11.50
N PRO A 83 10.87 -37.30 -10.48
CA PRO A 83 10.34 -37.38 -9.12
C PRO A 83 8.94 -36.76 -9.05
N ARG A 84 8.10 -37.28 -8.15
CA ARG A 84 6.77 -36.77 -7.85
C ARG A 84 6.72 -36.27 -6.42
N PHE A 85 6.02 -35.19 -6.23
CA PHE A 85 5.90 -34.54 -4.94
C PHE A 85 4.44 -34.42 -4.52
N MET A 86 4.22 -34.16 -3.25
CA MET A 86 2.89 -33.83 -2.73
C MET A 86 2.89 -32.56 -1.92
N ALA A 87 1.92 -31.69 -2.20
CA ALA A 87 1.65 -30.48 -1.47
C ALA A 87 0.55 -30.72 -0.44
N GLY A 88 0.82 -30.36 0.82
CA GLY A 88 -0.21 -30.30 1.86
C GLY A 88 -1.14 -29.13 1.61
N SER A 89 -2.34 -29.41 1.12
CA SER A 89 -3.36 -28.40 0.84
C SER A 89 -3.97 -27.85 2.12
N MET A 90 -3.96 -26.53 2.27
CA MET A 90 -4.55 -25.79 3.37
C MET A 90 -5.44 -24.68 2.78
N GLY A 91 -6.73 -24.97 2.64
CA GLY A 91 -7.69 -24.03 2.04
C GLY A 91 -8.13 -22.94 2.99
N PRO A 92 -8.92 -21.98 2.48
CA PRO A 92 -9.53 -20.97 3.31
C PRO A 92 -10.56 -21.65 4.22
N THR A 93 -10.73 -21.12 5.41
CA THR A 93 -11.84 -21.57 6.25
C THR A 93 -13.15 -20.90 5.77
N THR A 94 -14.27 -21.31 6.34
CA THR A 94 -15.57 -20.61 6.15
C THR A 94 -15.64 -19.29 6.93
N LYS A 95 -14.57 -18.92 7.64
CA LYS A 95 -14.53 -17.77 8.54
C LYS A 95 -13.50 -16.74 8.03
N LEU A 96 -13.86 -15.46 8.03
CA LEU A 96 -12.99 -14.35 7.67
C LEU A 96 -12.60 -13.55 8.93
N PRO A 97 -11.35 -13.62 9.40
CA PRO A 97 -10.94 -12.95 10.63
C PRO A 97 -10.98 -11.41 10.49
N THR A 98 -10.71 -10.84 9.31
CA THR A 98 -10.87 -9.39 9.06
C THR A 98 -12.31 -8.91 9.32
N LEU A 99 -13.31 -9.75 9.14
CA LEU A 99 -14.72 -9.45 9.42
C LEU A 99 -15.15 -9.87 10.83
N GLY A 100 -14.23 -10.35 11.66
CA GLY A 100 -14.52 -10.76 13.04
C GLY A 100 -15.28 -12.08 13.18
N HIS A 101 -15.33 -12.93 12.13
CA HIS A 101 -16.00 -14.23 12.19
C HIS A 101 -15.30 -15.23 13.11
N ILE A 102 -14.01 -15.03 13.35
CA ILE A 102 -13.15 -15.84 14.21
C ILE A 102 -12.00 -14.98 14.71
N ASP A 103 -11.49 -15.23 15.92
CA ASP A 103 -10.30 -14.58 16.42
C ASP A 103 -9.02 -15.18 15.80
N PHE A 104 -7.97 -14.35 15.72
CA PHE A 104 -6.70 -14.69 15.09
C PHE A 104 -6.02 -15.91 15.72
N ASP A 105 -5.99 -16.00 17.05
CA ASP A 105 -5.28 -17.06 17.77
C ASP A 105 -5.97 -18.42 17.62
N THR A 106 -7.32 -18.45 17.62
CA THR A 106 -8.10 -19.66 17.34
C THR A 106 -7.84 -20.15 15.91
N MET A 107 -7.83 -19.26 14.92
CA MET A 107 -7.55 -19.61 13.54
C MET A 107 -6.11 -20.13 13.38
N LYS A 108 -5.13 -19.44 13.97
CA LYS A 108 -3.73 -19.87 13.99
C LYS A 108 -3.54 -21.26 14.59
N ALA A 109 -4.21 -21.54 15.71
CA ALA A 109 -4.13 -22.85 16.36
C ALA A 109 -4.72 -23.97 15.48
N SER A 110 -5.84 -23.69 14.78
CA SER A 110 -6.46 -24.63 13.84
C SER A 110 -5.53 -24.97 12.67
N PHE A 111 -4.86 -23.96 12.09
CA PHE A 111 -3.86 -24.18 11.02
C PHE A 111 -2.60 -24.87 11.53
N ALA A 112 -2.16 -24.61 12.77
CA ALA A 112 -1.02 -25.32 13.36
C ALA A 112 -1.30 -26.83 13.50
N GLU A 113 -2.47 -27.22 13.98
CA GLU A 113 -2.89 -28.61 14.08
C GLU A 113 -2.97 -29.31 12.71
N GLN A 114 -3.52 -28.61 11.71
CA GLN A 114 -3.56 -29.09 10.33
C GLN A 114 -2.14 -29.33 9.79
N ALA A 115 -1.24 -28.36 9.96
CA ALA A 115 0.14 -28.47 9.52
C ALA A 115 0.90 -29.60 10.21
N GLU A 116 0.70 -29.81 11.53
CA GLU A 116 1.30 -30.92 12.27
C GLU A 116 0.86 -32.28 11.71
N GLY A 117 -0.42 -32.43 11.36
CA GLY A 117 -0.96 -33.63 10.70
C GLY A 117 -0.33 -33.88 9.35
N LEU A 118 -0.20 -32.85 8.52
CA LEU A 118 0.43 -32.93 7.19
C LEU A 118 1.92 -33.28 7.29
N ILE A 119 2.66 -32.70 8.25
CA ILE A 119 4.06 -33.05 8.51
C ILE A 119 4.18 -34.53 8.94
N ALA A 120 3.29 -34.99 9.80
CA ALA A 120 3.27 -36.37 10.27
C ALA A 120 2.97 -37.38 9.15
N GLY A 121 2.31 -36.95 8.08
CA GLY A 121 2.08 -37.72 6.86
C GLY A 121 3.15 -37.51 5.77
N ASP A 122 4.23 -36.75 6.08
CA ASP A 122 5.44 -36.56 5.28
C ASP A 122 5.21 -35.79 3.96
N VAL A 123 4.47 -34.66 4.02
CA VAL A 123 4.33 -33.76 2.84
C VAL A 123 5.68 -33.16 2.42
N ASP A 124 5.86 -32.94 1.13
CA ASP A 124 7.07 -32.32 0.57
C ASP A 124 7.06 -30.80 0.69
N LEU A 125 5.88 -30.16 0.56
CA LEU A 125 5.67 -28.72 0.67
C LEU A 125 4.25 -28.45 1.18
N PHE A 126 4.01 -27.19 1.58
CA PHE A 126 2.68 -26.67 1.91
C PHE A 126 2.16 -25.76 0.80
N ILE A 127 0.86 -25.79 0.58
CA ILE A 127 0.14 -24.79 -0.21
C ILE A 127 -1.01 -24.22 0.64
N VAL A 128 -0.90 -22.94 1.00
CA VAL A 128 -1.99 -22.15 1.59
C VAL A 128 -2.72 -21.51 0.42
N GLU A 129 -3.87 -22.05 0.04
CA GLU A 129 -4.52 -21.76 -1.24
C GLU A 129 -5.90 -21.16 -1.13
N THR A 130 -6.38 -20.62 -2.27
CA THR A 130 -7.73 -20.03 -2.43
C THR A 130 -8.01 -18.96 -1.38
N CYS A 131 -6.95 -18.26 -0.94
CA CYS A 131 -7.03 -17.30 0.15
C CYS A 131 -7.83 -16.06 -0.28
N GLN A 132 -8.78 -15.66 0.57
CA GLN A 132 -9.68 -14.53 0.32
C GLN A 132 -9.51 -13.39 1.34
N ASP A 133 -8.70 -13.60 2.39
CA ASP A 133 -8.44 -12.66 3.48
C ASP A 133 -6.95 -12.70 3.88
N VAL A 134 -6.27 -11.56 3.78
CA VAL A 134 -4.85 -11.46 4.10
C VAL A 134 -4.54 -11.70 5.58
N LEU A 135 -5.48 -11.40 6.50
CA LEU A 135 -5.32 -11.71 7.92
C LEU A 135 -5.39 -13.21 8.17
N GLN A 136 -6.21 -13.93 7.42
CA GLN A 136 -6.25 -15.39 7.41
C GLN A 136 -4.91 -15.98 6.95
N ILE A 137 -4.31 -15.45 5.90
CA ILE A 137 -2.99 -15.90 5.42
C ILE A 137 -1.95 -15.75 6.52
N LYS A 138 -1.91 -14.61 7.21
CA LYS A 138 -1.00 -14.39 8.35
C LYS A 138 -1.20 -15.40 9.47
N ALA A 139 -2.44 -15.72 9.81
CA ALA A 139 -2.75 -16.74 10.81
C ALA A 139 -2.29 -18.15 10.37
N ALA A 140 -2.48 -18.50 9.10
CA ALA A 140 -2.02 -19.77 8.53
C ALA A 140 -0.48 -19.86 8.56
N LEU A 141 0.22 -18.81 8.10
CA LEU A 141 1.68 -18.77 8.10
C LEU A 141 2.26 -18.92 9.51
N GLN A 142 1.71 -18.18 10.48
CA GLN A 142 2.14 -18.33 11.88
C GLN A 142 1.81 -19.70 12.46
N GLY A 143 0.68 -20.31 12.09
CA GLY A 143 0.33 -21.67 12.48
C GLY A 143 1.31 -22.70 11.93
N ILE A 144 1.68 -22.58 10.65
CA ILE A 144 2.67 -23.44 9.99
C ILE A 144 4.06 -23.28 10.65
N GLU A 145 4.51 -22.04 10.89
CA GLU A 145 5.77 -21.79 11.58
C GLU A 145 5.80 -22.41 13.00
N GLN A 146 4.67 -22.35 13.70
CA GLN A 146 4.51 -23.01 14.99
C GLN A 146 4.65 -24.56 14.88
N ALA A 147 4.06 -25.16 13.83
CA ALA A 147 4.19 -26.58 13.55
C ALA A 147 5.63 -26.95 13.19
N PHE A 148 6.34 -26.14 12.40
CA PHE A 148 7.77 -26.31 12.10
C PHE A 148 8.62 -26.28 13.38
N ALA A 149 8.37 -25.31 14.25
CA ALA A 149 9.09 -25.19 15.53
C ALA A 149 8.86 -26.40 16.44
N ARG A 150 7.62 -26.92 16.51
CA ARG A 150 7.27 -28.08 17.36
C ARG A 150 7.82 -29.39 16.83
N THR A 151 7.83 -29.58 15.49
CA THR A 151 8.26 -30.84 14.87
C THR A 151 9.74 -30.85 14.52
N GLY A 152 10.40 -29.70 14.46
CA GLY A 152 11.77 -29.54 13.97
C GLY A 152 11.91 -29.77 12.45
N GLN A 153 10.81 -29.82 11.73
CA GLN A 153 10.79 -30.15 10.30
C GLN A 153 10.21 -28.98 9.48
N ARG A 154 11.07 -28.28 8.75
CA ARG A 154 10.66 -27.22 7.82
C ARG A 154 10.46 -27.79 6.41
N ARG A 155 9.45 -27.29 5.71
CA ARG A 155 9.12 -27.60 4.31
C ARG A 155 8.97 -26.31 3.52
N PRO A 156 9.17 -26.34 2.18
CA PRO A 156 8.82 -25.22 1.31
C PRO A 156 7.36 -24.81 1.47
N LEU A 157 7.11 -23.49 1.31
CA LEU A 157 5.83 -22.89 1.58
C LEU A 157 5.34 -22.07 0.38
N MET A 158 4.21 -22.45 -0.15
CA MET A 158 3.51 -21.77 -1.23
C MET A 158 2.27 -21.08 -0.70
N VAL A 159 2.04 -19.84 -1.11
CA VAL A 159 0.80 -19.08 -0.87
C VAL A 159 0.13 -18.78 -2.20
N SER A 160 -1.16 -19.08 -2.28
CA SER A 160 -1.95 -18.84 -3.49
C SER A 160 -3.23 -18.07 -3.13
N VAL A 161 -3.38 -16.87 -3.68
CA VAL A 161 -4.54 -16.01 -3.40
C VAL A 161 -5.58 -16.09 -4.51
N THR A 162 -6.82 -15.79 -4.16
CA THR A 162 -7.93 -15.77 -5.11
C THR A 162 -8.33 -14.33 -5.41
N MET A 163 -8.25 -13.99 -6.71
CA MET A 163 -8.65 -12.68 -7.21
C MET A 163 -9.98 -12.79 -7.93
N GLU A 164 -10.98 -12.06 -7.44
CA GLU A 164 -12.32 -12.02 -8.02
C GLU A 164 -12.33 -11.24 -9.35
N THR A 165 -13.40 -11.35 -10.11
CA THR A 165 -13.58 -10.57 -11.36
C THR A 165 -13.55 -9.05 -11.15
N THR A 166 -13.68 -8.58 -9.92
CA THR A 166 -13.50 -7.17 -9.52
C THR A 166 -12.05 -6.71 -9.56
N GLY A 167 -11.08 -7.65 -9.66
CA GLY A 167 -9.64 -7.38 -9.62
C GLY A 167 -9.06 -7.29 -8.20
N THR A 168 -9.80 -7.76 -7.20
CA THR A 168 -9.36 -7.79 -5.78
C THR A 168 -9.74 -9.13 -5.13
N MET A 169 -9.10 -9.46 -4.00
CA MET A 169 -9.58 -10.51 -3.11
C MET A 169 -10.97 -10.15 -2.57
N LEU A 170 -11.69 -11.11 -1.99
CA LEU A 170 -13.04 -10.91 -1.43
C LEU A 170 -13.11 -9.77 -0.42
N VAL A 171 -12.11 -9.62 0.44
CA VAL A 171 -12.04 -8.52 1.43
C VAL A 171 -11.54 -7.19 0.85
N GLY A 172 -11.21 -7.14 -0.45
CA GLY A 172 -10.88 -5.92 -1.18
C GLY A 172 -9.38 -5.71 -1.47
N SER A 173 -8.50 -6.65 -1.11
CA SER A 173 -7.05 -6.51 -1.34
C SER A 173 -6.70 -6.63 -2.82
N ASP A 174 -5.98 -5.66 -3.36
CA ASP A 174 -5.38 -5.76 -4.69
C ASP A 174 -4.07 -6.57 -4.65
N ILE A 175 -3.56 -6.94 -5.82
CA ILE A 175 -2.36 -7.79 -5.91
C ILE A 175 -1.11 -7.08 -5.40
N ALA A 176 -1.04 -5.75 -5.46
CA ALA A 176 0.07 -4.98 -4.94
C ALA A 176 0.10 -5.03 -3.40
N ALA A 177 -1.08 -4.87 -2.76
CA ALA A 177 -1.21 -5.05 -1.32
C ALA A 177 -0.80 -6.46 -0.89
N VAL A 178 -1.23 -7.49 -1.62
CA VAL A 178 -0.85 -8.88 -1.34
C VAL A 178 0.67 -9.06 -1.34
N VAL A 179 1.37 -8.56 -2.38
CA VAL A 179 2.84 -8.64 -2.45
C VAL A 179 3.50 -7.91 -1.30
N ALA A 180 3.08 -6.67 -1.00
CA ALA A 180 3.67 -5.87 0.07
C ALA A 180 3.43 -6.48 1.47
N ILE A 181 2.25 -7.05 1.71
CA ILE A 181 1.90 -7.70 2.97
C ILE A 181 2.69 -9.00 3.18
N LEU A 182 2.89 -9.79 2.11
CA LEU A 182 3.52 -11.11 2.21
C LEU A 182 5.04 -11.09 2.03
N GLU A 183 5.60 -10.01 1.48
CA GLU A 183 7.05 -9.90 1.24
C GLU A 183 7.92 -10.18 2.47
N PRO A 184 7.54 -9.75 3.70
CA PRO A 184 8.35 -10.02 4.89
C PRO A 184 8.34 -11.48 5.35
N PHE A 185 7.38 -12.29 4.90
CA PHE A 185 7.23 -13.67 5.35
C PHE A 185 8.17 -14.63 4.60
N PRO A 186 8.59 -15.74 5.25
CA PRO A 186 9.50 -16.71 4.68
C PRO A 186 8.77 -17.71 3.77
N ILE A 187 8.07 -17.22 2.75
CA ILE A 187 7.42 -18.03 1.72
C ILE A 187 8.34 -18.20 0.50
N ASP A 188 8.17 -19.29 -0.24
CA ASP A 188 8.99 -19.63 -1.41
C ASP A 188 8.26 -19.31 -2.71
N VAL A 189 6.94 -19.51 -2.73
CA VAL A 189 6.10 -19.33 -3.92
C VAL A 189 4.89 -18.45 -3.59
N LEU A 190 4.62 -17.45 -4.42
CA LEU A 190 3.40 -16.65 -4.37
C LEU A 190 2.66 -16.73 -5.70
N GLY A 191 1.39 -17.01 -5.67
CA GLY A 191 0.60 -17.12 -6.89
C GLY A 191 -0.88 -16.91 -6.73
N LEU A 192 -1.58 -17.36 -7.75
CA LEU A 192 -3.03 -17.20 -7.93
C LEU A 192 -3.68 -18.55 -8.23
N ASN A 193 -4.83 -18.81 -7.63
CA ASN A 193 -5.69 -19.93 -8.03
C ASN A 193 -7.17 -19.56 -7.91
N CYS A 194 -8.01 -20.33 -8.58
CA CYS A 194 -9.47 -20.28 -8.46
C CYS A 194 -10.13 -18.95 -8.89
N ALA A 195 -11.44 -18.81 -8.66
CA ALA A 195 -12.37 -17.75 -9.04
C ALA A 195 -12.47 -17.49 -10.55
N THR A 196 -11.34 -17.36 -11.25
CA THR A 196 -11.29 -16.92 -12.64
C THR A 196 -10.44 -17.84 -13.51
N GLY A 197 -10.50 -17.62 -14.83
CA GLY A 197 -9.64 -18.30 -15.81
C GLY A 197 -8.36 -17.53 -16.13
N PRO A 198 -7.47 -18.09 -16.97
CA PRO A 198 -6.18 -17.46 -17.29
C PRO A 198 -6.31 -16.04 -17.87
N GLU A 199 -7.34 -15.76 -18.65
CA GLU A 199 -7.57 -14.45 -19.28
C GLU A 199 -7.75 -13.34 -18.23
N GLN A 200 -8.53 -13.61 -17.19
CA GLN A 200 -8.77 -12.65 -16.11
C GLN A 200 -7.58 -12.51 -15.17
N MET A 201 -6.73 -13.55 -15.08
CA MET A 201 -5.53 -13.55 -14.23
C MET A 201 -4.34 -12.80 -14.85
N LYS A 202 -4.36 -12.54 -16.16
CA LYS A 202 -3.22 -11.99 -16.93
C LYS A 202 -2.57 -10.77 -16.26
N GLU A 203 -3.37 -9.79 -15.84
CA GLU A 203 -2.88 -8.56 -15.21
C GLU A 203 -2.20 -8.82 -13.86
N HIS A 204 -2.80 -9.69 -13.05
CA HIS A 204 -2.26 -10.04 -11.74
C HIS A 204 -0.98 -10.85 -11.86
N VAL A 205 -0.92 -11.78 -12.82
CA VAL A 205 0.30 -12.58 -13.10
C VAL A 205 1.42 -11.68 -13.59
N ARG A 206 1.12 -10.71 -14.48
CA ARG A 206 2.11 -9.73 -14.91
C ARG A 206 2.64 -8.91 -13.75
N TYR A 207 1.77 -8.40 -12.87
CA TYR A 207 2.22 -7.68 -11.67
C TYR A 207 3.13 -8.55 -10.78
N LEU A 208 2.75 -9.81 -10.54
CA LEU A 208 3.59 -10.75 -9.79
C LEU A 208 4.94 -10.98 -10.47
N SER A 209 4.96 -11.12 -11.79
CA SER A 209 6.20 -11.27 -12.57
C SER A 209 7.16 -10.09 -12.39
N GLU A 210 6.64 -8.87 -12.41
CA GLU A 210 7.44 -7.64 -12.35
C GLU A 210 7.87 -7.25 -10.93
N HIS A 211 7.04 -7.55 -9.90
CA HIS A 211 7.18 -6.98 -8.55
C HIS A 211 7.40 -8.03 -7.45
N SER A 212 6.94 -9.27 -7.64
CA SER A 212 7.04 -10.28 -6.58
C SER A 212 8.48 -10.81 -6.43
N PRO A 213 9.04 -10.85 -5.20
CA PRO A 213 10.35 -11.43 -4.94
C PRO A 213 10.34 -12.96 -4.92
N PHE A 214 9.18 -13.59 -5.05
CA PHE A 214 8.98 -15.04 -4.93
C PHE A 214 8.91 -15.72 -6.29
N VAL A 215 9.06 -17.04 -6.30
CA VAL A 215 8.64 -17.88 -7.42
C VAL A 215 7.15 -17.65 -7.69
N VAL A 216 6.75 -17.51 -8.95
CA VAL A 216 5.35 -17.22 -9.30
C VAL A 216 4.64 -18.49 -9.75
N SER A 217 3.42 -18.69 -9.20
CA SER A 217 2.50 -19.74 -9.63
C SER A 217 1.21 -19.18 -10.23
N CYS A 218 0.62 -19.94 -11.14
CA CYS A 218 -0.69 -19.66 -11.73
C CYS A 218 -1.48 -20.95 -11.89
N ILE A 219 -2.57 -21.08 -11.14
CA ILE A 219 -3.41 -22.29 -11.07
C ILE A 219 -4.88 -21.89 -11.32
N PRO A 220 -5.24 -21.50 -12.56
CA PRO A 220 -6.56 -20.97 -12.90
C PRO A 220 -7.63 -22.06 -13.00
N ASN A 221 -8.89 -21.65 -12.97
CA ASN A 221 -10.01 -22.48 -13.39
C ASN A 221 -9.98 -22.73 -14.90
N ALA A 222 -10.69 -23.76 -15.36
CA ALA A 222 -10.90 -24.00 -16.78
C ALA A 222 -11.86 -22.95 -17.42
N GLY A 223 -11.52 -21.67 -17.22
CA GLY A 223 -12.31 -20.51 -17.61
C GLY A 223 -13.27 -20.04 -16.49
N LEU A 224 -14.11 -19.05 -16.80
CA LEU A 224 -15.16 -18.61 -15.87
C LEU A 224 -16.30 -19.66 -15.79
N PRO A 225 -16.84 -19.95 -14.60
CA PRO A 225 -17.95 -20.86 -14.47
C PRO A 225 -19.23 -20.25 -15.04
N GLU A 226 -19.97 -21.03 -15.84
CA GLU A 226 -21.33 -20.73 -16.27
C GLU A 226 -22.32 -21.55 -15.47
N ASN A 227 -23.31 -20.92 -14.89
CA ASN A 227 -24.38 -21.64 -14.18
C ASN A 227 -25.42 -22.14 -15.18
N ILE A 228 -25.44 -23.45 -15.42
CA ILE A 228 -26.42 -24.10 -16.28
C ILE A 228 -27.25 -25.09 -15.45
N GLY A 229 -28.49 -24.76 -15.19
CA GLY A 229 -29.37 -25.61 -14.41
C GLY A 229 -28.97 -25.81 -12.96
N GLY A 230 -28.25 -24.86 -12.35
CA GLY A 230 -27.75 -24.91 -10.96
C GLY A 230 -26.39 -25.57 -10.81
N VAL A 231 -25.75 -26.00 -11.90
CA VAL A 231 -24.43 -26.62 -11.92
C VAL A 231 -23.43 -25.72 -12.63
N ALA A 232 -22.22 -25.59 -12.06
CA ALA A 232 -21.12 -24.83 -12.68
C ALA A 232 -20.55 -25.62 -13.87
N HIS A 233 -20.49 -25.00 -15.03
CA HIS A 233 -19.91 -25.53 -16.25
C HIS A 233 -18.71 -24.70 -16.66
N TYR A 234 -17.59 -25.33 -16.99
CA TYR A 234 -16.36 -24.72 -17.44
C TYR A 234 -16.11 -25.07 -18.90
N ARG A 235 -15.82 -24.07 -19.75
CA ARG A 235 -15.75 -24.26 -21.19
C ARG A 235 -14.36 -24.25 -21.77
N LEU A 236 -13.36 -23.76 -21.03
CA LEU A 236 -11.98 -23.70 -21.53
C LEU A 236 -11.46 -25.11 -21.76
N THR A 237 -11.03 -25.38 -22.99
CA THR A 237 -10.49 -26.70 -23.38
C THR A 237 -9.04 -26.85 -22.93
N PRO A 238 -8.49 -28.09 -22.83
CA PRO A 238 -7.09 -28.33 -22.54
C PRO A 238 -6.11 -27.59 -23.46
N LEU A 239 -6.40 -27.52 -24.75
CA LEU A 239 -5.57 -26.82 -25.73
C LEU A 239 -5.60 -25.30 -25.54
N GLU A 240 -6.77 -24.71 -25.32
CA GLU A 240 -6.90 -23.27 -25.05
C GLU A 240 -6.19 -22.89 -23.77
N MET A 241 -6.30 -23.70 -22.70
CA MET A 241 -5.59 -23.48 -21.45
C MET A 241 -4.08 -23.53 -21.64
N LYS A 242 -3.57 -24.53 -22.36
CA LYS A 242 -2.14 -24.65 -22.73
C LYS A 242 -1.66 -23.39 -23.46
N MET A 243 -2.41 -22.90 -24.46
CA MET A 243 -2.03 -21.72 -25.23
C MET A 243 -2.03 -20.42 -24.42
N GLN A 244 -2.97 -20.25 -23.49
CA GLN A 244 -3.02 -19.07 -22.62
C GLN A 244 -1.91 -19.08 -21.58
N LEU A 245 -1.58 -20.24 -20.99
CA LEU A 245 -0.50 -20.36 -20.01
C LEU A 245 0.89 -20.34 -20.65
N LEU A 246 1.01 -20.64 -21.95
CA LEU A 246 2.26 -20.53 -22.70
C LEU A 246 2.90 -19.15 -22.53
N HIS A 247 2.13 -18.08 -22.75
CA HIS A 247 2.59 -16.70 -22.58
C HIS A 247 3.07 -16.40 -21.14
N PHE A 248 2.39 -16.96 -20.13
CA PHE A 248 2.80 -16.76 -18.73
C PHE A 248 4.14 -17.41 -18.42
N VAL A 249 4.45 -18.53 -19.05
CA VAL A 249 5.74 -19.23 -18.90
C VAL A 249 6.83 -18.54 -19.71
N GLU A 250 6.62 -18.32 -21.01
CA GLU A 250 7.65 -17.81 -21.91
C GLU A 250 8.00 -16.35 -21.68
N ASP A 251 6.99 -15.48 -21.45
CA ASP A 251 7.21 -14.04 -21.40
C ASP A 251 7.24 -13.50 -19.97
N LEU A 252 6.45 -14.07 -19.05
CA LEU A 252 6.32 -13.60 -17.68
C LEU A 252 7.11 -14.43 -16.66
N GLY A 253 7.72 -15.55 -17.07
CA GLY A 253 8.57 -16.36 -16.21
C GLY A 253 7.83 -17.02 -15.04
N VAL A 254 6.57 -17.42 -15.24
CA VAL A 254 5.83 -18.25 -14.28
C VAL A 254 6.48 -19.63 -14.23
N GLN A 255 6.83 -20.08 -13.02
CA GLN A 255 7.55 -21.34 -12.84
C GLN A 255 6.66 -22.51 -12.39
N VAL A 256 5.51 -22.21 -11.78
CA VAL A 256 4.55 -23.24 -11.35
C VAL A 256 3.22 -22.99 -12.06
N ILE A 257 2.78 -23.97 -12.85
CA ILE A 257 1.49 -23.93 -13.55
C ILE A 257 0.65 -25.14 -13.16
N GLY A 258 -0.66 -24.95 -13.12
CA GLY A 258 -1.59 -26.01 -12.74
C GLY A 258 -3.01 -25.67 -13.17
N GLY A 259 -3.96 -26.34 -12.57
CA GLY A 259 -5.38 -26.10 -12.80
C GLY A 259 -6.21 -26.28 -11.54
N CYS A 260 -7.23 -25.44 -11.38
CA CYS A 260 -8.19 -25.45 -10.27
C CYS A 260 -9.57 -25.95 -10.77
N CYS A 261 -10.65 -25.30 -10.38
CA CYS A 261 -12.01 -25.73 -10.69
C CYS A 261 -12.25 -25.95 -12.19
N GLY A 262 -12.92 -27.05 -12.52
CA GLY A 262 -13.25 -27.43 -13.91
C GLY A 262 -12.11 -28.06 -14.70
N THR A 263 -10.86 -28.09 -14.17
CA THR A 263 -9.77 -28.78 -14.83
C THR A 263 -9.84 -30.28 -14.62
N THR A 264 -9.42 -31.03 -15.65
CA THR A 264 -9.44 -32.49 -15.69
C THR A 264 -8.03 -33.02 -15.93
N PRO A 265 -7.77 -34.30 -15.78
CA PRO A 265 -6.48 -34.89 -16.15
C PRO A 265 -6.02 -34.51 -17.59
N ALA A 266 -6.95 -34.33 -18.54
CA ALA A 266 -6.58 -33.90 -19.89
C ALA A 266 -6.01 -32.44 -19.91
N HIS A 267 -6.52 -31.52 -19.07
CA HIS A 267 -5.94 -30.19 -18.94
C HIS A 267 -4.53 -30.25 -18.37
N ILE A 268 -4.35 -31.01 -17.29
CA ILE A 268 -3.04 -31.11 -16.63
C ILE A 268 -2.03 -31.86 -17.55
N GLY A 269 -2.48 -32.83 -18.31
CA GLY A 269 -1.63 -33.49 -19.31
C GLY A 269 -1.10 -32.54 -20.37
N ALA A 270 -1.97 -31.64 -20.89
CA ALA A 270 -1.56 -30.60 -21.82
C ALA A 270 -0.55 -29.60 -21.20
N LEU A 271 -0.69 -29.27 -19.90
CA LEU A 271 0.27 -28.43 -19.18
C LEU A 271 1.58 -29.17 -18.87
N ALA A 272 1.54 -30.47 -18.58
CA ALA A 272 2.74 -31.30 -18.38
C ALA A 272 3.58 -31.39 -19.65
N GLU A 273 2.94 -31.51 -20.84
CA GLU A 273 3.62 -31.40 -22.12
C GLU A 273 4.30 -30.03 -22.29
N LEU A 274 3.57 -28.92 -21.99
CA LEU A 274 4.11 -27.59 -22.07
C LEU A 274 5.36 -27.43 -21.18
N ALA A 275 5.28 -27.89 -19.94
CA ALA A 275 6.39 -27.81 -18.99
C ALA A 275 7.61 -28.66 -19.40
N ALA A 276 7.41 -29.73 -20.14
CA ALA A 276 8.49 -30.54 -20.66
C ALA A 276 9.25 -29.89 -21.84
N GLU A 277 8.57 -29.06 -22.62
CA GLU A 277 9.09 -28.46 -23.85
C GLU A 277 9.71 -27.05 -23.58
N LEU A 278 9.24 -26.34 -22.60
CA LEU A 278 9.57 -24.92 -22.39
C LEU A 278 10.38 -24.68 -21.11
N LYS A 279 11.16 -23.61 -21.16
CA LYS A 279 11.76 -23.01 -19.97
C LYS A 279 11.09 -21.67 -19.71
N PRO A 280 10.72 -21.36 -18.44
CA PRO A 280 10.19 -20.04 -18.11
C PRO A 280 11.22 -18.95 -18.40
N ALA A 281 10.76 -17.75 -18.75
CA ALA A 281 11.61 -16.58 -18.85
C ALA A 281 12.38 -16.37 -17.55
N ASP A 282 13.66 -16.00 -17.67
CA ASP A 282 14.51 -15.78 -16.51
C ASP A 282 14.07 -14.49 -15.78
N ARG A 283 13.69 -14.62 -14.53
CA ARG A 283 13.27 -13.51 -13.68
C ARG A 283 13.98 -13.55 -12.33
N ARG A 284 14.17 -12.37 -11.77
CA ARG A 284 14.77 -12.24 -10.46
C ARG A 284 13.80 -12.70 -9.36
N VAL A 285 14.24 -13.66 -8.56
CA VAL A 285 13.56 -14.08 -7.33
C VAL A 285 14.49 -13.86 -6.13
N ARG A 286 13.91 -13.54 -4.97
CA ARG A 286 14.70 -13.38 -3.75
C ARG A 286 15.01 -14.76 -3.18
N THR A 287 16.25 -15.21 -3.35
CA THR A 287 16.77 -16.38 -2.65
C THR A 287 17.72 -15.93 -1.52
N PRO A 288 17.97 -16.77 -0.49
CA PRO A 288 18.95 -16.45 0.55
C PRO A 288 20.33 -16.09 0.00
N GLU A 289 20.75 -16.72 -1.10
CA GLU A 289 22.03 -16.48 -1.75
C GLU A 289 22.05 -15.16 -2.56
N LEU A 290 20.92 -14.75 -3.13
CA LEU A 290 20.78 -13.50 -3.90
C LEU A 290 20.76 -12.24 -3.01
N ARG A 291 20.50 -12.38 -1.72
CA ARG A 291 20.63 -11.27 -0.76
C ARG A 291 22.08 -10.77 -0.63
N ALA A 292 23.05 -11.55 -1.07
CA ALA A 292 24.48 -11.29 -0.88
C ALA A 292 25.25 -10.89 -2.15
N SER A 293 24.71 -11.00 -3.38
CA SER A 293 25.46 -10.73 -4.60
C SER A 293 24.96 -9.46 -5.34
N ALA A 294 25.89 -8.52 -5.55
CA ALA A 294 25.66 -7.30 -6.34
C ALA A 294 25.66 -7.54 -7.87
N GLU A 295 25.90 -8.75 -8.35
CA GLU A 295 26.11 -9.08 -9.77
C GLU A 295 25.09 -10.13 -10.26
N ASP A 296 23.80 -9.79 -10.24
CA ASP A 296 22.76 -10.61 -10.88
C ASP A 296 22.45 -10.02 -12.27
N PRO A 297 22.66 -10.77 -13.37
CA PRO A 297 22.43 -10.30 -14.73
C PRO A 297 20.93 -10.18 -15.08
N ARG A 298 20.04 -10.71 -14.24
CA ARG A 298 18.58 -10.65 -14.47
C ARG A 298 18.05 -9.21 -14.31
N PRO A 299 16.92 -8.86 -14.95
CA PRO A 299 16.27 -7.56 -14.76
C PRO A 299 16.08 -7.24 -13.27
N ALA A 300 16.27 -5.98 -12.91
CA ALA A 300 16.02 -5.53 -11.54
C ALA A 300 14.54 -5.76 -11.18
N LEU A 301 14.31 -6.30 -9.98
CA LEU A 301 12.96 -6.42 -9.44
C LEU A 301 12.39 -5.02 -9.19
N ALA A 302 11.16 -4.77 -9.65
CA ALA A 302 10.48 -3.49 -9.47
C ALA A 302 9.79 -3.33 -8.10
N TYR A 303 10.02 -4.26 -7.15
CA TYR A 303 9.45 -4.20 -5.81
C TYR A 303 9.89 -2.93 -5.06
N GLU A 304 8.91 -2.20 -4.55
CA GLU A 304 9.09 -0.99 -3.77
C GLU A 304 8.60 -1.21 -2.33
N PRO A 305 9.46 -1.04 -1.30
CA PRO A 305 9.06 -1.18 0.08
C PRO A 305 7.92 -0.26 0.46
N ALA A 306 6.89 -0.81 1.10
CA ALA A 306 5.65 -0.09 1.38
C ALA A 306 4.98 -0.59 2.65
N ALA A 307 4.23 0.28 3.32
CA ALA A 307 3.13 -0.13 4.19
C ALA A 307 1.90 -0.50 3.35
N ALA A 308 0.97 -1.23 3.92
CA ALA A 308 -0.27 -1.57 3.23
C ALA A 308 -1.48 -1.58 4.17
N SER A 309 -2.59 -1.03 3.71
CA SER A 309 -3.91 -1.39 4.25
C SER A 309 -4.33 -2.75 3.69
N ILE A 310 -5.51 -3.25 4.07
CA ILE A 310 -6.04 -4.44 3.40
C ILE A 310 -6.42 -4.16 1.93
N TYR A 311 -6.51 -2.91 1.49
CA TYR A 311 -6.96 -2.53 0.16
C TYR A 311 -5.83 -2.25 -0.83
N GLY A 312 -4.78 -1.56 -0.39
CA GLY A 312 -3.71 -1.11 -1.27
C GLY A 312 -2.44 -0.70 -0.51
N THR A 313 -1.40 -0.39 -1.26
CA THR A 313 -0.07 -0.05 -0.75
C THR A 313 0.13 1.45 -0.57
N THR A 314 1.06 1.80 0.31
CA THR A 314 1.61 3.15 0.46
C THR A 314 3.14 3.02 0.53
N PRO A 315 3.87 3.37 -0.53
CA PRO A 315 5.33 3.32 -0.54
C PRO A 315 5.95 4.12 0.60
N TYR A 316 7.05 3.62 1.17
CA TYR A 316 7.77 4.34 2.22
C TYR A 316 8.45 5.60 1.69
N LEU A 317 9.02 5.52 0.48
CA LEU A 317 9.57 6.67 -0.21
C LEU A 317 8.49 7.33 -1.08
N GLN A 318 8.31 8.63 -0.90
CA GLN A 318 7.36 9.43 -1.65
C GLN A 318 8.08 10.29 -2.68
N ASP A 319 7.62 10.27 -3.93
CA ASP A 319 8.17 11.11 -4.99
C ASP A 319 8.01 12.60 -4.64
N ASN A 320 9.13 13.31 -4.51
CA ASN A 320 9.18 14.76 -4.20
C ASN A 320 8.42 15.18 -2.93
N SER A 321 8.34 14.28 -1.95
CA SER A 321 7.64 14.49 -0.68
C SER A 321 8.23 13.60 0.41
N PHE A 322 7.55 13.51 1.54
CA PHE A 322 7.82 12.60 2.64
C PHE A 322 6.56 11.81 3.01
N LEU A 323 6.73 10.67 3.66
CA LEU A 323 5.62 9.87 4.16
C LEU A 323 4.93 10.61 5.31
N ILE A 324 3.69 11.02 5.09
CA ILE A 324 2.90 11.76 6.07
C ILE A 324 2.19 10.76 6.99
N ILE A 325 2.58 10.74 8.25
CA ILE A 325 1.94 9.93 9.29
C ILE A 325 1.04 10.85 10.11
N GLY A 326 -0.26 10.62 10.01
CA GLY A 326 -1.28 11.48 10.63
C GLY A 326 -1.37 11.27 12.14
N GLU A 327 -1.07 12.31 12.93
CA GLU A 327 -0.92 12.28 14.40
C GLU A 327 -2.22 12.36 15.21
N ARG A 328 -3.41 12.53 14.57
CA ARG A 328 -4.61 12.92 15.31
C ARG A 328 -5.38 11.80 16.01
N LEU A 329 -5.08 10.51 15.71
CA LEU A 329 -5.62 9.36 16.45
C LEU A 329 -4.75 8.94 17.64
N ASN A 330 -3.90 9.84 18.12
CA ASN A 330 -3.00 9.58 19.23
C ASN A 330 -3.60 10.11 20.55
N ALA A 331 -3.93 9.21 21.48
CA ALA A 331 -4.52 9.53 22.78
C ALA A 331 -3.56 10.35 23.67
N SER A 332 -2.26 10.10 23.55
CA SER A 332 -1.25 10.86 24.32
C SER A 332 -1.22 12.33 23.94
N GLY A 333 -1.39 12.64 22.64
CA GLY A 333 -1.34 14.00 22.09
C GLY A 333 -2.70 14.69 21.93
N SER A 334 -3.82 13.96 21.87
CA SER A 334 -5.12 14.52 21.51
C SER A 334 -6.17 14.39 22.62
N LYS A 335 -6.56 15.54 23.21
CA LYS A 335 -7.69 15.57 24.15
C LYS A 335 -8.98 15.02 23.53
N LYS A 336 -9.25 15.34 22.26
CA LYS A 336 -10.45 14.86 21.56
C LYS A 336 -10.48 13.32 21.50
N VAL A 337 -9.36 12.69 21.22
CA VAL A 337 -9.27 11.21 21.18
C VAL A 337 -9.49 10.62 22.57
N ARG A 338 -8.89 11.21 23.62
CA ARG A 338 -9.15 10.78 25.01
C ARG A 338 -10.61 10.88 25.39
N ASP A 339 -11.27 12.00 25.04
CA ASP A 339 -12.70 12.19 25.34
C ASP A 339 -13.58 11.15 24.60
N LEU A 340 -13.26 10.85 23.33
CA LEU A 340 -13.95 9.82 22.53
C LEU A 340 -13.70 8.40 23.08
N LEU A 341 -12.46 8.07 23.46
CA LEU A 341 -12.13 6.80 24.10
C LEU A 341 -12.86 6.64 25.44
N ALA A 342 -12.89 7.69 26.28
CA ALA A 342 -13.57 7.68 27.56
C ALA A 342 -15.10 7.45 27.39
N ALA A 343 -15.68 7.97 26.31
CA ALA A 343 -17.08 7.80 25.96
C ALA A 343 -17.35 6.50 25.19
N GLU A 344 -16.35 5.71 24.84
CA GLU A 344 -16.41 4.56 23.91
C GLU A 344 -17.09 4.92 22.57
N ASP A 345 -16.90 6.17 22.13
CA ASP A 345 -17.40 6.65 20.83
C ASP A 345 -16.46 6.22 19.70
N TRP A 346 -16.56 4.98 19.31
CA TRP A 346 -15.74 4.35 18.25
C TRP A 346 -16.02 4.97 16.88
N ASP A 347 -17.26 5.34 16.59
CA ASP A 347 -17.62 6.00 15.34
C ASP A 347 -17.02 7.41 15.25
N GLY A 348 -16.97 8.11 16.39
CA GLY A 348 -16.25 9.38 16.51
C GLY A 348 -14.76 9.24 16.21
N LEU A 349 -14.11 8.16 16.67
CA LEU A 349 -12.69 7.88 16.36
C LEU A 349 -12.49 7.56 14.87
N VAL A 350 -13.37 6.74 14.26
CA VAL A 350 -13.35 6.48 12.80
C VAL A 350 -13.55 7.77 12.01
N ALA A 351 -14.41 8.67 12.47
CA ALA A 351 -14.60 9.98 11.82
C ALA A 351 -13.33 10.86 11.89
N VAL A 352 -12.55 10.77 12.99
CA VAL A 352 -11.23 11.43 13.08
C VAL A 352 -10.25 10.84 12.06
N ALA A 353 -10.23 9.52 11.91
CA ALA A 353 -9.42 8.83 10.91
C ALA A 353 -9.76 9.29 9.48
N ARG A 354 -11.04 9.25 9.12
CA ARG A 354 -11.52 9.71 7.80
C ARG A 354 -11.21 11.18 7.54
N GLY A 355 -11.17 11.99 8.59
CA GLY A 355 -10.73 13.38 8.51
C GLY A 355 -9.27 13.50 8.07
N GLN A 356 -8.39 12.63 8.57
CA GLN A 356 -6.97 12.62 8.20
C GLN A 356 -6.75 12.10 6.78
N VAL A 357 -7.56 11.13 6.33
CA VAL A 357 -7.55 10.68 4.92
C VAL A 357 -7.84 11.87 3.98
N LYS A 358 -8.84 12.70 4.32
CA LYS A 358 -9.17 13.91 3.55
C LYS A 358 -8.09 15.00 3.60
N GLU A 359 -7.23 14.96 4.59
CA GLU A 359 -6.08 15.85 4.75
C GLU A 359 -4.80 15.28 4.11
N ASN A 360 -4.92 14.22 3.30
CA ASN A 360 -3.83 13.57 2.58
C ASN A 360 -2.77 12.93 3.51
N ALA A 361 -3.15 12.40 4.66
CA ALA A 361 -2.28 11.50 5.40
C ALA A 361 -2.04 10.22 4.57
N HIS A 362 -0.83 9.67 4.65
CA HIS A 362 -0.43 8.44 3.98
C HIS A 362 -0.54 7.22 4.90
N VAL A 363 -0.29 7.40 6.18
CA VAL A 363 -0.38 6.40 7.25
C VAL A 363 -1.12 7.03 8.43
N LEU A 364 -1.85 6.26 9.21
CA LEU A 364 -2.51 6.73 10.43
C LEU A 364 -1.76 6.23 11.67
N ASP A 365 -1.25 7.14 12.48
CA ASP A 365 -0.71 6.85 13.81
C ASP A 365 -1.88 6.58 14.78
N VAL A 366 -1.89 5.40 15.40
CA VAL A 366 -2.96 4.90 16.27
C VAL A 366 -2.40 4.62 17.65
N ASN A 367 -2.73 5.46 18.62
CA ASN A 367 -2.34 5.31 20.01
C ASN A 367 -3.55 5.38 20.93
N VAL A 368 -3.72 4.40 21.78
CA VAL A 368 -4.80 4.28 22.77
C VAL A 368 -4.30 4.36 24.21
N ASP A 369 -3.06 4.81 24.43
CA ASP A 369 -2.44 4.89 25.76
C ASP A 369 -3.14 5.97 26.60
N TYR A 370 -4.13 5.52 27.36
CA TYR A 370 -4.90 6.37 28.27
C TYR A 370 -5.05 5.69 29.63
N VAL A 371 -4.57 6.36 30.67
CA VAL A 371 -4.51 5.82 32.03
C VAL A 371 -5.90 5.37 32.51
N GLY A 372 -5.96 4.16 33.05
CA GLY A 372 -7.17 3.61 33.65
C GLY A 372 -8.10 2.86 32.68
N ARG A 373 -7.66 2.66 31.43
CA ARG A 373 -8.38 1.85 30.44
C ARG A 373 -7.64 0.56 30.11
N ASP A 374 -8.40 -0.42 29.63
CA ASP A 374 -7.86 -1.64 29.02
C ASP A 374 -7.37 -1.32 27.61
N GLY A 375 -6.09 -1.02 27.48
CA GLY A 375 -5.49 -0.60 26.22
C GLY A 375 -5.44 -1.71 25.16
N GLU A 376 -5.33 -2.98 25.54
CA GLU A 376 -5.37 -4.09 24.59
C GLU A 376 -6.77 -4.24 23.97
N ARG A 377 -7.81 -4.15 24.79
CA ARG A 377 -9.19 -4.12 24.32
C ARG A 377 -9.43 -2.93 23.42
N ASP A 378 -9.03 -1.72 23.86
CA ASP A 378 -9.25 -0.49 23.10
C ASP A 378 -8.51 -0.52 21.75
N MET A 379 -7.30 -1.08 21.69
CA MET A 379 -6.56 -1.25 20.44
C MET A 379 -7.27 -2.22 19.50
N ARG A 380 -7.73 -3.39 20.00
CA ARG A 380 -8.53 -4.33 19.18
C ARG A 380 -9.80 -3.68 18.63
N GLU A 381 -10.55 -3.00 19.48
CA GLU A 381 -11.82 -2.37 19.11
C GLU A 381 -11.63 -1.25 18.08
N LEU A 382 -10.59 -0.44 18.23
CA LEU A 382 -10.32 0.63 17.28
C LEU A 382 -9.79 0.09 15.95
N VAL A 383 -8.77 -0.76 15.97
CA VAL A 383 -8.14 -1.29 14.76
C VAL A 383 -9.11 -2.12 13.94
N SER A 384 -9.92 -3.00 14.55
CA SER A 384 -10.94 -3.79 13.84
C SER A 384 -11.92 -2.93 13.04
N ARG A 385 -12.24 -1.73 13.52
CA ARG A 385 -13.09 -0.77 12.79
C ARG A 385 -12.31 -0.01 11.73
N LEU A 386 -11.08 0.41 12.03
CA LEU A 386 -10.28 1.18 11.07
C LEU A 386 -9.99 0.37 9.81
N VAL A 387 -9.60 -0.90 9.92
CA VAL A 387 -9.20 -1.73 8.77
C VAL A 387 -10.27 -1.86 7.70
N THR A 388 -11.54 -1.79 8.07
CA THR A 388 -12.68 -1.88 7.13
C THR A 388 -13.27 -0.53 6.73
N ASN A 389 -12.87 0.57 7.40
CA ASN A 389 -13.48 1.89 7.23
C ASN A 389 -12.54 2.94 6.63
N VAL A 390 -11.23 2.67 6.58
CA VAL A 390 -10.23 3.55 5.98
C VAL A 390 -9.29 2.73 5.09
N ASN A 391 -8.81 3.34 4.03
CA ASN A 391 -7.94 2.71 3.04
C ASN A 391 -6.45 3.00 3.25
N LEU A 392 -6.08 3.55 4.42
CA LEU A 392 -4.68 3.84 4.75
C LEU A 392 -4.10 2.76 5.66
N PRO A 393 -2.79 2.44 5.54
CA PRO A 393 -2.10 1.61 6.49
C PRO A 393 -2.01 2.27 7.88
N LEU A 394 -1.77 1.44 8.89
CA LEU A 394 -1.73 1.87 10.28
C LEU A 394 -0.31 1.81 10.85
N MET A 395 0.05 2.83 11.64
CA MET A 395 1.17 2.80 12.56
C MET A 395 0.60 2.54 13.95
N LEU A 396 0.96 1.42 14.55
CA LEU A 396 0.52 1.05 15.90
C LEU A 396 1.49 1.61 16.93
N ASP A 397 1.06 2.65 17.63
CA ASP A 397 1.89 3.40 18.58
C ASP A 397 1.54 3.03 20.01
N SER A 398 2.50 2.47 20.75
CA SER A 398 2.40 2.22 22.18
C SER A 398 3.76 1.96 22.81
N THR A 399 3.89 2.28 24.09
CA THR A 399 5.02 1.87 24.94
C THR A 399 4.92 0.40 25.37
N GLU A 400 3.72 -0.22 25.26
CA GLU A 400 3.44 -1.60 25.67
C GLU A 400 3.27 -2.48 24.43
N TRP A 401 4.17 -3.45 24.22
CA TRP A 401 4.15 -4.35 23.09
C TRP A 401 2.86 -5.21 22.99
N GLN A 402 2.20 -5.49 24.14
CA GLN A 402 0.94 -6.23 24.19
C GLN A 402 -0.18 -5.51 23.42
N LYS A 403 -0.22 -4.18 23.49
CA LYS A 403 -1.18 -3.36 22.76
C LYS A 403 -0.89 -3.37 21.25
N MET A 404 0.40 -3.35 20.87
CA MET A 404 0.81 -3.51 19.47
C MET A 404 0.37 -4.88 18.92
N GLU A 405 0.61 -5.96 19.67
CA GLU A 405 0.17 -7.31 19.29
C GLU A 405 -1.34 -7.40 19.16
N ALA A 406 -2.08 -6.80 20.10
CA ALA A 406 -3.54 -6.75 20.06
C ALA A 406 -4.07 -6.07 18.77
N GLY A 407 -3.40 -5.00 18.32
CA GLY A 407 -3.71 -4.33 17.06
C GLY A 407 -3.30 -5.17 15.83
N LEU A 408 -2.13 -5.78 15.84
CA LEU A 408 -1.64 -6.63 14.74
C LEU A 408 -2.56 -7.82 14.47
N LYS A 409 -3.17 -8.40 15.51
CA LYS A 409 -4.15 -9.49 15.38
C LYS A 409 -5.46 -9.08 14.71
N MET A 410 -5.70 -7.77 14.56
CA MET A 410 -6.86 -7.22 13.85
C MET A 410 -6.49 -6.66 12.48
N ALA A 411 -5.20 -6.41 12.22
CA ALA A 411 -4.72 -5.72 11.03
C ALA A 411 -4.20 -6.71 9.98
N GLY A 412 -5.00 -6.99 8.94
CA GLY A 412 -4.55 -7.77 7.78
C GLY A 412 -3.44 -7.07 6.99
N GLY A 413 -3.44 -5.74 6.91
CA GLY A 413 -2.44 -4.94 6.22
C GLY A 413 -1.03 -5.05 6.82
N LYS A 414 -0.06 -4.38 6.18
CA LYS A 414 1.31 -4.23 6.65
C LYS A 414 1.42 -2.96 7.48
N CYS A 415 1.45 -3.12 8.80
CA CYS A 415 1.57 -2.03 9.77
C CYS A 415 3.02 -1.57 9.97
N ILE A 416 3.18 -0.44 10.64
CA ILE A 416 4.45 0.02 11.23
C ILE A 416 4.28 0.04 12.74
N LEU A 417 5.26 -0.49 13.49
CA LEU A 417 5.26 -0.49 14.95
C LEU A 417 6.02 0.72 15.48
N ASN A 418 5.40 1.56 16.28
CA ASN A 418 6.00 2.75 16.88
C ASN A 418 5.93 2.65 18.42
N SER A 419 7.01 2.42 19.11
CA SER A 419 8.37 2.20 18.71
C SER A 419 9.06 1.20 19.65
N THR A 420 10.27 0.83 19.31
CA THR A 420 11.16 0.13 20.23
C THR A 420 12.44 0.95 20.48
N ASN A 421 13.14 0.65 21.57
CA ASN A 421 14.42 1.25 21.97
C ASN A 421 15.08 0.38 23.04
N TYR A 422 16.22 0.82 23.59
CA TYR A 422 16.97 0.11 24.63
C TYR A 422 16.79 0.70 26.05
N GLU A 423 15.80 1.57 26.29
CA GLU A 423 15.59 2.20 27.61
C GLU A 423 15.38 1.16 28.72
N ASP A 424 14.56 0.13 28.41
CA ASP A 424 14.29 -1.01 29.31
C ASP A 424 15.19 -2.21 29.01
N GLY A 425 16.30 -2.01 28.30
CA GLY A 425 17.25 -3.06 27.91
C GLY A 425 16.82 -3.82 26.64
N ASP A 426 17.52 -4.93 26.38
CA ASP A 426 17.39 -5.71 25.15
C ASP A 426 16.07 -6.49 25.05
N GLU A 427 15.47 -6.93 26.15
CA GLU A 427 14.30 -7.82 26.16
C GLU A 427 13.12 -7.20 25.42
N ARG A 428 12.75 -5.97 25.75
CA ARG A 428 11.65 -5.27 25.06
C ARG A 428 12.01 -4.96 23.60
N PHE A 429 13.27 -4.57 23.34
CA PHE A 429 13.75 -4.30 21.99
C PHE A 429 13.50 -5.51 21.07
N PHE A 430 14.00 -6.67 21.44
CA PHE A 430 13.83 -7.89 20.66
C PHE A 430 12.38 -8.39 20.62
N LYS A 431 11.59 -8.16 21.66
CA LYS A 431 10.16 -8.54 21.65
C LYS A 431 9.36 -7.78 20.59
N VAL A 432 9.63 -6.51 20.39
CA VAL A 432 8.98 -5.73 19.32
C VAL A 432 9.50 -6.17 17.93
N LEU A 433 10.78 -6.51 17.79
CA LEU A 433 11.33 -7.10 16.56
C LEU A 433 10.68 -8.45 16.23
N GLU A 434 10.42 -9.29 17.26
CA GLU A 434 9.67 -10.53 17.09
C GLU A 434 8.28 -10.28 16.53
N LEU A 435 7.54 -9.30 17.07
CA LEU A 435 6.23 -8.92 16.53
C LEU A 435 6.33 -8.39 15.09
N ALA A 436 7.34 -7.55 14.81
CA ALA A 436 7.55 -7.05 13.45
C ALA A 436 7.77 -8.19 12.45
N ARG A 437 8.61 -9.18 12.80
CA ARG A 437 8.87 -10.38 11.97
C ARG A 437 7.63 -11.25 11.82
N ASP A 438 6.97 -11.57 12.93
CA ASP A 438 5.88 -12.55 12.95
C ASP A 438 4.60 -12.04 12.25
N TYR A 439 4.40 -10.72 12.23
CA TYR A 439 3.25 -10.09 11.56
C TYR A 439 3.62 -9.34 10.27
N GLY A 440 4.90 -9.36 9.88
CA GLY A 440 5.39 -8.70 8.67
C GLY A 440 5.27 -7.17 8.72
N ALA A 441 5.60 -6.55 9.85
CA ALA A 441 5.47 -5.11 10.06
C ALA A 441 6.81 -4.38 9.93
N GLY A 442 6.79 -3.11 9.53
CA GLY A 442 7.91 -2.20 9.72
C GLY A 442 8.05 -1.80 11.19
N VAL A 443 9.23 -1.32 11.60
CA VAL A 443 9.50 -0.95 12.99
C VAL A 443 10.22 0.39 13.11
N VAL A 444 9.74 1.24 14.00
CA VAL A 444 10.41 2.48 14.41
C VAL A 444 11.34 2.17 15.60
N VAL A 445 12.58 2.64 15.50
CA VAL A 445 13.60 2.54 16.55
C VAL A 445 13.95 3.94 17.03
N GLY A 446 13.62 4.24 18.27
CA GLY A 446 13.98 5.49 18.94
C GLY A 446 15.44 5.48 19.39
N THR A 447 16.13 6.63 19.27
CA THR A 447 17.52 6.78 19.73
C THR A 447 17.60 7.01 21.26
N ILE A 448 17.13 5.99 22.00
CA ILE A 448 17.12 5.91 23.46
C ILE A 448 17.84 4.64 23.87
N ASP A 449 18.74 4.72 24.83
CA ASP A 449 19.42 3.57 25.42
C ASP A 449 19.26 3.57 26.95
N GLU A 450 19.98 2.70 27.61
CA GLU A 450 19.95 2.51 29.08
C GLU A 450 20.38 3.76 29.88
N GLU A 451 21.03 4.73 29.20
CA GLU A 451 21.35 6.06 29.78
C GLU A 451 20.30 7.13 29.49
N GLY A 452 19.24 6.77 28.73
CA GLY A 452 18.13 7.62 28.35
C GLY A 452 18.22 8.20 26.92
N MET A 453 17.44 9.26 26.66
CA MET A 453 17.34 9.92 25.36
C MET A 453 18.68 10.54 24.95
N ALA A 454 19.16 10.18 23.76
CA ALA A 454 20.40 10.75 23.20
C ALA A 454 20.20 12.23 22.83
N ARG A 455 21.13 13.09 23.24
CA ARG A 455 21.10 14.53 22.98
C ARG A 455 22.06 14.97 21.89
N THR A 456 23.20 14.28 21.68
CA THR A 456 24.16 14.61 20.62
C THR A 456 23.98 13.77 19.38
N ALA A 457 24.37 14.30 18.22
CA ALA A 457 24.27 13.61 16.95
C ALA A 457 25.05 12.28 16.95
N GLU A 458 26.25 12.27 17.55
CA GLU A 458 27.11 11.09 17.63
C GLU A 458 26.47 9.98 18.45
N ARG A 459 25.84 10.33 19.59
CA ARG A 459 25.17 9.35 20.44
C ARG A 459 23.90 8.81 19.80
N LYS A 460 23.08 9.67 19.16
CA LYS A 460 21.92 9.25 18.35
C LYS A 460 22.35 8.26 17.29
N PHE A 461 23.41 8.54 16.56
CA PHE A 461 23.95 7.65 15.54
C PHE A 461 24.52 6.35 16.13
N ALA A 462 25.22 6.40 17.26
CA ALA A 462 25.78 5.20 17.88
C ALA A 462 24.68 4.20 18.30
N ILE A 463 23.57 4.70 18.86
CA ILE A 463 22.39 3.88 19.19
C ILE A 463 21.75 3.33 17.91
N ALA A 464 21.56 4.15 16.87
CA ALA A 464 21.02 3.71 15.61
C ALA A 464 21.90 2.62 14.96
N GLN A 465 23.22 2.75 15.02
CA GLN A 465 24.17 1.76 14.50
C GLN A 465 24.12 0.43 15.29
N ARG A 466 23.97 0.48 16.63
CA ARG A 466 23.75 -0.72 17.46
C ARG A 466 22.48 -1.43 17.01
N ALA A 467 21.36 -0.69 16.95
CA ALA A 467 20.07 -1.22 16.57
C ALA A 467 20.04 -1.75 15.13
N TYR A 468 20.76 -1.13 14.21
CA TYR A 468 20.91 -1.60 12.82
C TYR A 468 21.50 -3.00 12.77
N ARG A 469 22.63 -3.21 13.45
CA ARG A 469 23.27 -4.52 13.52
C ARG A 469 22.35 -5.55 14.16
N ASP A 470 21.80 -5.23 15.34
CA ASP A 470 20.98 -6.14 16.13
C ASP A 470 19.70 -6.54 15.38
N ALA A 471 19.05 -5.59 14.68
CA ALA A 471 17.84 -5.86 13.88
C ALA A 471 18.14 -6.72 12.65
N LEU A 472 19.23 -6.44 11.92
CA LEU A 472 19.65 -7.27 10.77
C LEU A 472 20.02 -8.69 11.19
N GLU A 473 20.77 -8.86 12.30
CA GLU A 473 21.10 -10.17 12.85
C GLU A 473 19.85 -10.93 13.31
N PHE A 474 18.83 -10.23 13.79
CA PHE A 474 17.52 -10.80 14.15
C PHE A 474 16.69 -11.21 12.93
N GLY A 475 17.00 -10.69 11.74
CA GLY A 475 16.33 -11.00 10.48
C GLY A 475 15.35 -9.94 9.99
N ILE A 476 15.31 -8.73 10.57
CA ILE A 476 14.52 -7.60 10.05
C ILE A 476 15.32 -6.96 8.91
N PRO A 477 14.78 -6.87 7.69
CA PRO A 477 15.47 -6.22 6.57
C PRO A 477 15.59 -4.71 6.80
N ALA A 478 16.68 -4.12 6.28
CA ALA A 478 16.98 -2.70 6.49
C ALA A 478 15.82 -1.77 6.07
N HIS A 479 15.13 -2.10 4.96
CA HIS A 479 14.02 -1.30 4.44
C HIS A 479 12.74 -1.36 5.28
N GLU A 480 12.70 -2.15 6.34
CA GLU A 480 11.62 -2.18 7.32
C GLU A 480 11.95 -1.42 8.61
N ILE A 481 13.14 -0.80 8.68
CA ILE A 481 13.61 -0.09 9.88
C ILE A 481 13.48 1.42 9.65
N PHE A 482 12.77 2.08 10.56
CA PHE A 482 12.65 3.53 10.64
C PHE A 482 13.38 4.02 11.89
N TYR A 483 14.32 4.94 11.77
CA TYR A 483 14.95 5.56 12.94
C TYR A 483 14.24 6.85 13.31
N ASP A 484 13.89 6.98 14.61
CA ASP A 484 13.49 8.26 15.21
C ASP A 484 14.67 8.84 16.00
N PRO A 485 15.38 9.83 15.44
CA PRO A 485 16.46 10.48 16.16
C PRO A 485 15.97 11.43 17.27
N LEU A 486 14.69 11.50 17.53
CA LEU A 486 14.00 12.31 18.53
C LEU A 486 14.15 13.83 18.30
N ALA A 487 13.03 14.50 18.09
CA ALA A 487 12.96 15.95 18.16
C ALA A 487 12.76 16.36 19.63
N LEU A 488 13.81 16.82 20.27
CA LEU A 488 13.75 17.39 21.61
C LEU A 488 13.46 18.89 21.56
N PRO A 489 12.77 19.47 22.56
CA PRO A 489 12.46 20.92 22.57
C PRO A 489 13.73 21.78 22.53
N ILE A 490 13.69 22.87 21.75
CA ILE A 490 14.75 23.88 21.67
C ILE A 490 14.31 25.22 22.23
N SER A 491 13.11 25.27 22.78
CA SER A 491 12.43 26.47 23.28
C SER A 491 12.35 26.56 24.80
N THR A 492 13.02 25.67 25.51
CA THR A 492 12.99 25.62 27.00
C THR A 492 13.76 26.75 27.67
N GLY A 493 14.71 27.39 26.97
CA GLY A 493 15.66 28.34 27.55
C GLY A 493 16.80 27.69 28.33
N ILE A 494 16.80 26.35 28.48
CA ILE A 494 17.86 25.59 29.14
C ILE A 494 19.05 25.48 28.19
N GLU A 495 20.26 25.70 28.69
CA GLU A 495 21.48 25.70 27.85
C GLU A 495 21.73 24.35 27.16
N GLU A 496 21.48 23.25 27.86
CA GLU A 496 21.64 21.88 27.37
C GLU A 496 20.66 21.52 26.24
N ASP A 497 19.56 22.25 26.08
CA ASP A 497 18.55 22.02 25.07
C ASP A 497 18.78 22.83 23.79
N ARG A 498 19.71 23.79 23.79
CA ARG A 498 19.92 24.71 22.69
C ARG A 498 20.34 24.07 21.39
N GLU A 499 21.17 23.02 21.47
CA GLU A 499 21.71 22.31 20.31
C GLU A 499 20.84 21.11 19.88
N ASN A 500 19.71 20.83 20.56
CA ASN A 500 18.86 19.68 20.25
C ASN A 500 18.39 19.64 18.79
N GLY A 501 18.04 20.79 18.20
CA GLY A 501 17.62 20.90 16.79
C GLY A 501 18.75 20.54 15.83
N LEU A 502 19.91 21.15 16.02
CA LEU A 502 21.12 20.88 15.23
C LEU A 502 21.54 19.42 15.33
N ALA A 503 21.60 18.86 16.55
CA ALA A 503 21.95 17.48 16.80
C ALA A 503 21.00 16.50 16.07
N THR A 504 19.71 16.81 16.02
CA THR A 504 18.74 15.99 15.30
C THR A 504 18.96 16.03 13.81
N VAL A 505 19.13 17.21 13.21
CA VAL A 505 19.40 17.35 11.75
C VAL A 505 20.71 16.65 11.36
N GLN A 506 21.77 16.77 12.18
CA GLN A 506 23.04 16.09 11.93
C GLN A 506 22.93 14.56 12.07
N ALA A 507 22.17 14.06 13.07
CA ALA A 507 21.93 12.63 13.25
C ALA A 507 21.19 12.04 12.05
N ILE A 508 20.19 12.75 11.49
CA ILE A 508 19.48 12.32 10.27
C ILE A 508 20.49 12.11 9.13
N ARG A 509 21.37 13.08 8.87
CA ARG A 509 22.40 12.95 7.84
C ARG A 509 23.31 11.75 8.07
N MET A 510 23.82 11.58 9.30
CA MET A 510 24.71 10.47 9.66
C MET A 510 24.03 9.11 9.45
N ILE A 511 22.75 8.97 9.83
CA ILE A 511 21.97 7.74 9.65
C ILE A 511 21.81 7.44 8.16
N ARG A 512 21.37 8.43 7.36
CA ARG A 512 21.16 8.25 5.90
C ARG A 512 22.43 7.92 5.13
N GLU A 513 23.54 8.53 5.50
CA GLU A 513 24.83 8.32 4.83
C GLU A 513 25.49 7.00 5.19
N ARG A 514 25.28 6.49 6.41
CA ARG A 514 26.10 5.40 6.97
C ARG A 514 25.32 4.10 7.23
N LEU A 515 23.98 4.15 7.26
CA LEU A 515 23.13 2.98 7.45
C LEU A 515 22.28 2.77 6.17
N PRO A 516 22.76 1.97 5.20
CA PRO A 516 22.08 1.84 3.91
C PRO A 516 20.73 1.11 4.03
N GLY A 517 19.74 1.58 3.28
CA GLY A 517 18.45 0.95 3.12
C GLY A 517 17.41 1.26 4.21
N VAL A 518 17.79 2.01 5.27
CA VAL A 518 16.86 2.37 6.35
C VAL A 518 16.09 3.65 6.04
N HIS A 519 15.04 3.90 6.80
CA HIS A 519 14.24 5.12 6.77
C HIS A 519 14.46 5.96 8.03
N VAL A 520 14.11 7.25 7.94
CA VAL A 520 14.13 8.16 9.09
C VAL A 520 12.75 8.79 9.27
N VAL A 521 12.20 8.67 10.47
CA VAL A 521 10.92 9.25 10.87
C VAL A 521 11.12 10.20 12.04
N LEU A 522 10.28 11.23 12.15
CA LEU A 522 10.40 12.19 13.25
C LEU A 522 9.02 12.70 13.70
N GLY A 523 8.80 12.72 15.00
CA GLY A 523 7.71 13.47 15.64
C GLY A 523 8.04 14.96 15.69
N VAL A 524 7.82 15.67 14.58
CA VAL A 524 8.33 17.03 14.34
C VAL A 524 7.85 18.05 15.37
N SER A 525 6.61 17.94 15.84
CA SER A 525 5.99 18.95 16.70
C SER A 525 6.63 19.09 18.09
N ASN A 526 7.47 18.15 18.51
CA ASN A 526 8.17 18.19 19.78
C ASN A 526 9.22 19.30 19.87
N VAL A 527 9.89 19.65 18.77
CA VAL A 527 10.94 20.68 18.72
C VAL A 527 10.46 22.04 19.25
N SER A 528 9.19 22.34 19.04
CA SER A 528 8.56 23.63 19.39
C SER A 528 7.74 23.61 20.67
N PHE A 529 7.85 22.55 21.47
CA PHE A 529 7.08 22.42 22.70
C PHE A 529 7.32 23.60 23.63
N GLY A 530 6.25 24.23 24.14
CA GLY A 530 6.31 25.43 25.02
C GLY A 530 6.14 26.75 24.28
N LEU A 531 6.24 26.83 22.96
CA LEU A 531 5.99 28.06 22.20
C LEU A 531 4.50 28.33 21.97
N SER A 532 4.19 29.59 21.59
CA SER A 532 2.83 29.97 21.18
C SER A 532 2.38 29.17 19.95
N PRO A 533 1.08 28.91 19.77
CA PRO A 533 0.60 28.15 18.60
C PRO A 533 1.05 28.72 17.25
N ALA A 534 1.18 30.04 17.13
CA ALA A 534 1.64 30.72 15.92
C ALA A 534 3.12 30.43 15.64
N ALA A 535 3.99 30.60 16.64
CA ALA A 535 5.42 30.29 16.52
C ALA A 535 5.67 28.81 16.25
N ARG A 536 4.87 27.91 16.84
CA ARG A 536 4.97 26.46 16.60
C ARG A 536 4.73 26.10 15.16
N ILE A 537 3.70 26.65 14.51
CA ILE A 537 3.40 26.38 13.10
C ILE A 537 4.60 26.72 12.23
N VAL A 538 5.19 27.89 12.43
CA VAL A 538 6.30 28.39 11.61
C VAL A 538 7.58 27.60 11.90
N LEU A 539 7.95 27.41 13.16
CA LEU A 539 9.16 26.65 13.53
C LEU A 539 9.07 25.20 13.07
N ASN A 540 7.94 24.52 13.27
CA ASN A 540 7.75 23.14 12.83
C ASN A 540 7.88 23.02 11.30
N SER A 541 7.37 24.00 10.56
CA SER A 541 7.45 23.99 9.09
C SER A 541 8.88 24.14 8.58
N VAL A 542 9.66 25.08 9.17
CA VAL A 542 11.07 25.28 8.82
C VAL A 542 11.90 24.06 9.23
N PHE A 543 11.70 23.53 10.44
CA PHE A 543 12.42 22.36 10.94
C PHE A 543 12.13 21.10 10.14
N LEU A 544 10.88 20.88 9.77
CA LEU A 544 10.48 19.79 8.87
C LEU A 544 11.22 19.85 7.54
N HIS A 545 11.28 21.03 6.93
CA HIS A 545 11.99 21.21 5.67
C HIS A 545 13.49 20.90 5.83
N ASP A 546 14.15 21.44 6.85
CA ASP A 546 15.58 21.24 7.08
C ASP A 546 15.90 19.77 7.40
N CYS A 547 14.97 19.04 8.06
CA CYS A 547 15.08 17.59 8.27
C CYS A 547 14.92 16.80 6.96
N CYS A 548 13.97 17.17 6.08
CA CYS A 548 13.82 16.54 4.76
C CYS A 548 15.09 16.76 3.90
N GLU A 549 15.63 17.97 3.89
CA GLU A 549 16.93 18.26 3.22
C GLU A 549 18.11 17.45 3.80
N ALA A 550 18.01 17.07 5.08
CA ALA A 550 19.00 16.18 5.71
C ALA A 550 18.81 14.70 5.36
N GLY A 551 17.67 14.34 4.71
CA GLY A 551 17.37 12.97 4.26
C GLY A 551 16.28 12.24 5.07
N MET A 552 15.43 12.96 5.80
CA MET A 552 14.26 12.38 6.47
C MET A 552 13.21 11.95 5.43
N ASP A 553 12.67 10.73 5.57
CA ASP A 553 11.68 10.14 4.65
C ASP A 553 10.25 10.24 5.16
N ALA A 554 10.05 10.29 6.48
CA ALA A 554 8.74 10.21 7.10
C ALA A 554 8.60 11.21 8.25
N ALA A 555 7.40 11.72 8.47
CA ALA A 555 7.12 12.62 9.59
C ALA A 555 5.74 12.36 10.20
N ILE A 556 5.70 12.29 11.53
CA ILE A 556 4.46 12.24 12.31
C ILE A 556 4.02 13.70 12.52
N VAL A 557 3.00 14.11 11.77
CA VAL A 557 2.56 15.49 11.73
C VAL A 557 1.05 15.61 11.44
N SER A 558 0.50 16.78 11.74
CA SER A 558 -0.80 17.19 11.20
C SER A 558 -0.58 18.06 9.96
N PRO A 559 -0.92 17.61 8.74
CA PRO A 559 -0.71 18.40 7.52
C PRO A 559 -1.32 19.79 7.59
N ALA A 560 -2.47 19.93 8.26
CA ALA A 560 -3.13 21.20 8.45
C ALA A 560 -2.35 22.23 9.31
N LYS A 561 -1.28 21.81 9.98
CA LYS A 561 -0.43 22.66 10.83
C LYS A 561 0.94 22.95 10.25
N ILE A 562 1.23 22.49 9.04
CA ILE A 562 2.48 22.73 8.32
C ILE A 562 2.24 23.72 7.19
N LEU A 563 3.18 24.62 6.98
CA LEU A 563 3.18 25.62 5.93
C LEU A 563 4.31 25.34 4.92
N PRO A 564 4.07 25.54 3.62
CA PRO A 564 5.18 25.60 2.66
C PRO A 564 6.07 26.80 2.96
N LEU A 565 7.37 26.69 2.73
CA LEU A 565 8.33 27.75 3.05
C LEU A 565 8.02 29.09 2.36
N VAL A 566 7.46 29.04 1.15
CA VAL A 566 7.05 30.24 0.40
C VAL A 566 6.02 31.11 1.12
N LYS A 567 5.25 30.54 2.06
CA LYS A 567 4.31 31.25 2.92
C LYS A 567 4.95 31.82 4.18
N ILE A 568 6.20 31.52 4.45
CA ILE A 568 6.94 31.97 5.62
C ILE A 568 7.92 33.06 5.17
N SER A 569 7.83 34.24 5.77
CA SER A 569 8.73 35.35 5.41
C SER A 569 10.19 34.96 5.61
N GLU A 570 11.10 35.52 4.81
CA GLU A 570 12.56 35.28 4.92
C GLU A 570 13.08 35.58 6.33
N GLU A 571 12.55 36.61 6.99
CA GLU A 571 12.91 36.92 8.36
C GLU A 571 12.51 35.82 9.33
N HIS A 572 11.27 35.32 9.24
CA HIS A 572 10.82 34.21 10.08
C HIS A 572 11.61 32.93 9.81
N GLN A 573 11.89 32.60 8.54
CA GLN A 573 12.72 31.46 8.19
C GLN A 573 14.13 31.58 8.77
N ARG A 574 14.74 32.77 8.65
CA ARG A 574 16.09 33.04 9.18
C ARG A 574 16.13 32.87 10.71
N VAL A 575 15.18 33.49 11.43
CA VAL A 575 15.16 33.39 12.90
C VAL A 575 14.90 31.96 13.37
N CYS A 576 14.01 31.20 12.68
CA CYS A 576 13.80 29.79 12.97
C CYS A 576 15.07 28.94 12.73
N ARG A 577 15.80 29.15 11.62
CA ARG A 577 17.06 28.46 11.36
C ARG A 577 18.15 28.85 12.34
N ASP A 578 18.23 30.13 12.72
CA ASP A 578 19.14 30.58 13.79
C ASP A 578 18.85 29.86 15.11
N LEU A 579 17.55 29.62 15.43
CA LEU A 579 17.15 28.89 16.63
C LEU A 579 17.48 27.39 16.52
N ILE A 580 17.20 26.76 15.37
CA ILE A 580 17.51 25.32 15.11
C ILE A 580 19.00 25.05 15.23
N ASN A 581 19.84 25.99 14.77
CA ASN A 581 21.31 25.85 14.75
C ASN A 581 22.01 26.52 15.94
N ASP A 582 21.29 27.05 16.92
CA ASP A 582 21.80 27.85 18.06
C ASP A 582 22.77 28.98 17.67
N ASN A 583 22.41 29.74 16.64
CA ASN A 583 23.21 30.85 16.11
C ASN A 583 23.11 32.11 16.99
N ARG A 584 23.38 31.96 18.29
CA ARG A 584 23.47 33.11 19.23
C ARG A 584 24.70 33.95 18.91
N ARG A 585 24.61 35.26 19.19
CA ARG A 585 25.74 36.18 19.03
C ARG A 585 26.11 36.83 20.36
N PHE A 586 27.39 36.85 20.66
CA PHE A 586 27.94 37.38 21.88
C PHE A 586 28.89 38.55 21.59
N ASP A 587 28.80 39.62 22.40
CA ASP A 587 29.74 40.73 22.45
C ASP A 587 30.29 40.85 23.87
N ASN A 588 31.61 40.73 24.03
CA ASN A 588 32.30 40.79 25.32
C ASN A 588 31.69 39.81 26.37
N GLY A 589 31.24 38.62 25.95
CA GLY A 589 30.63 37.61 26.85
C GLY A 589 29.13 37.85 27.14
N VAL A 590 28.55 38.95 26.64
CA VAL A 590 27.12 39.21 26.76
C VAL A 590 26.36 38.77 25.52
N CYS A 591 25.31 37.99 25.66
CA CYS A 591 24.46 37.59 24.54
C CYS A 591 23.73 38.81 23.98
N VAL A 592 24.08 39.27 22.78
CA VAL A 592 23.48 40.41 22.09
C VAL A 592 22.39 39.99 21.08
N TYR A 593 22.32 38.73 20.74
CA TYR A 593 21.27 38.17 19.90
C TYR A 593 20.97 36.74 20.36
N ASP A 594 19.74 36.47 20.76
CA ASP A 594 19.20 35.17 21.10
C ASP A 594 17.98 34.88 20.19
N PRO A 595 18.08 33.90 19.28
CA PRO A 595 17.02 33.61 18.33
C PRO A 595 15.71 33.15 19.00
N LEU A 596 15.75 32.56 20.20
CA LEU A 596 14.55 32.22 20.96
C LEU A 596 13.80 33.45 21.41
N THR A 597 14.53 34.44 21.95
CA THR A 597 13.97 35.72 22.36
C THR A 597 13.40 36.46 21.17
N GLU A 598 14.10 36.46 20.04
CA GLU A 598 13.66 37.11 18.82
C GLU A 598 12.40 36.43 18.23
N LEU A 599 12.37 35.10 18.15
CA LEU A 599 11.20 34.36 17.69
C LEU A 599 9.96 34.66 18.58
N THR A 600 10.16 34.71 19.90
CA THR A 600 9.08 34.99 20.84
C THR A 600 8.50 36.39 20.60
N LYS A 601 9.35 37.41 20.35
CA LYS A 601 8.91 38.76 20.04
C LYS A 601 8.15 38.85 18.72
N LEU A 602 8.63 38.15 17.66
CA LEU A 602 7.99 38.15 16.35
C LEU A 602 6.56 37.59 16.40
N PHE A 603 6.29 36.68 17.34
CA PHE A 603 4.97 36.06 17.49
C PHE A 603 4.19 36.53 18.73
N GLU A 604 4.63 37.58 19.38
CA GLU A 604 3.91 38.19 20.52
C GLU A 604 2.56 38.80 20.05
N GLY A 605 1.47 38.26 20.59
CA GLY A 605 0.11 38.68 20.20
C GLY A 605 -0.40 38.14 18.86
N VAL A 606 0.40 37.38 18.13
CA VAL A 606 0.01 36.77 16.84
C VAL A 606 -0.80 35.50 17.08
N SER A 607 -1.98 35.41 16.46
CA SER A 607 -2.80 34.19 16.49
C SER A 607 -2.32 33.13 15.48
N ALA A 608 -2.65 31.86 15.72
CA ALA A 608 -2.36 30.79 14.78
C ALA A 608 -3.03 31.00 13.40
N ARG A 609 -4.13 31.72 13.34
CA ARG A 609 -4.82 32.08 12.10
C ARG A 609 -4.02 33.11 11.30
N GLU A 610 -3.50 34.14 11.98
CA GLU A 610 -2.67 35.17 11.36
C GLU A 610 -1.33 34.61 10.89
N ALA A 611 -0.71 33.69 11.65
CA ALA A 611 0.52 33.02 11.23
C ALA A 611 0.35 32.18 9.95
N ARG A 612 -0.85 31.64 9.74
CA ARG A 612 -1.19 30.92 8.49
C ARG A 612 -1.49 31.86 7.33
N ALA A 613 -1.97 33.03 7.60
CA ALA A 613 -2.32 34.06 6.63
C ALA A 613 -1.13 34.95 6.23
N SER A 614 0.12 34.48 6.41
CA SER A 614 1.33 35.26 6.12
C SER A 614 1.42 35.60 4.64
N GLY A 615 0.96 36.81 4.27
CA GLY A 615 0.91 37.36 2.91
C GLY A 615 -0.10 38.52 2.89
N PRO A 616 -0.16 39.33 1.81
CA PRO A 616 -1.24 40.31 1.66
C PRO A 616 -2.57 39.58 1.74
N GLN A 617 -3.56 40.19 2.46
CA GLN A 617 -4.88 39.58 2.53
C GLN A 617 -5.42 39.43 1.10
N LEU A 618 -5.93 38.24 0.76
CA LEU A 618 -6.46 37.98 -0.59
C LEU A 618 -7.50 39.02 -1.01
N SER A 619 -8.26 39.55 -0.04
CA SER A 619 -9.23 40.64 -0.28
C SER A 619 -8.60 41.97 -0.75
N ASP A 620 -7.34 42.21 -0.47
CA ASP A 620 -6.64 43.47 -0.76
C ASP A 620 -5.94 43.44 -2.12
N LEU A 621 -5.87 42.25 -2.76
CA LEU A 621 -5.29 42.08 -4.06
C LEU A 621 -6.28 42.44 -5.20
N PRO A 622 -5.78 42.93 -6.36
CA PRO A 622 -6.55 43.00 -7.58
C PRO A 622 -7.17 41.65 -7.90
N ILE A 623 -8.37 41.62 -8.50
CA ILE A 623 -9.14 40.37 -8.67
C ILE A 623 -8.38 39.29 -9.46
N GLU A 624 -7.57 39.68 -10.43
CA GLU A 624 -6.75 38.82 -11.24
C GLU A 624 -5.68 38.11 -10.40
N GLU A 625 -5.00 38.89 -9.56
CA GLU A 625 -3.97 38.38 -8.65
C GLU A 625 -4.59 37.60 -7.49
N ARG A 626 -5.76 38.05 -6.99
CA ARG A 626 -6.52 37.35 -5.96
C ARG A 626 -6.91 35.93 -6.42
N LEU A 627 -7.39 35.76 -7.64
CA LEU A 627 -7.72 34.44 -8.21
C LEU A 627 -6.49 33.55 -8.35
N ARG A 628 -5.38 34.11 -8.87
CA ARG A 628 -4.11 33.39 -9.00
C ARG A 628 -3.63 32.92 -7.63
N GLN A 629 -3.68 33.80 -6.62
CA GLN A 629 -3.20 33.52 -5.27
C GLN A 629 -4.09 32.48 -4.56
N HIS A 630 -5.42 32.47 -4.79
CA HIS A 630 -6.28 31.39 -4.29
C HIS A 630 -5.80 30.02 -4.73
N ILE A 631 -5.35 29.89 -5.99
CA ILE A 631 -4.82 28.62 -6.52
C ILE A 631 -3.45 28.30 -5.91
N ILE A 632 -2.52 29.26 -5.89
CA ILE A 632 -1.17 29.06 -5.33
C ILE A 632 -1.24 28.65 -3.86
N ASP A 633 -2.15 29.28 -3.11
CA ASP A 633 -2.31 29.02 -1.68
C ASP A 633 -3.15 27.78 -1.35
N GLY A 634 -3.86 27.22 -2.33
CA GLY A 634 -4.85 26.18 -2.10
C GLY A 634 -6.02 26.66 -1.20
N GLU A 635 -6.32 27.96 -1.16
CA GLU A 635 -7.31 28.57 -0.26
C GLU A 635 -8.67 28.67 -0.92
N ARG A 636 -9.66 28.01 -0.34
CA ARG A 636 -11.03 27.99 -0.88
C ARG A 636 -11.94 29.06 -0.25
N ILE A 637 -11.57 29.56 0.93
CA ILE A 637 -12.39 30.56 1.63
C ILE A 637 -12.34 31.85 0.83
N GLY A 638 -13.50 32.34 0.42
CA GLY A 638 -13.63 33.54 -0.40
C GLY A 638 -13.42 33.35 -1.90
N LEU A 639 -13.12 32.13 -2.36
CA LEU A 639 -12.93 31.82 -3.79
C LEU A 639 -14.19 32.08 -4.60
N ASP A 640 -15.36 31.64 -4.15
CA ASP A 640 -16.64 31.83 -4.83
C ASP A 640 -16.98 33.31 -4.97
N GLU A 641 -16.66 34.13 -3.96
CA GLU A 641 -16.84 35.57 -4.01
C GLU A 641 -15.89 36.22 -5.02
N ALA A 642 -14.62 35.80 -5.02
CA ALA A 642 -13.65 36.29 -5.99
C ALA A 642 -14.05 35.92 -7.42
N LEU A 643 -14.54 34.70 -7.65
CA LEU A 643 -15.04 34.26 -8.96
C LEU A 643 -16.26 35.07 -9.41
N ARG A 644 -17.21 35.37 -8.51
CA ARG A 644 -18.35 36.24 -8.85
C ARG A 644 -17.91 37.65 -9.23
N ILE A 645 -16.99 38.28 -8.50
CA ILE A 645 -16.45 39.59 -8.82
C ILE A 645 -15.73 39.55 -10.19
N ALA A 646 -14.95 38.54 -10.46
CA ALA A 646 -14.25 38.39 -11.74
C ALA A 646 -15.21 38.25 -12.95
N LEU A 647 -16.35 37.57 -12.75
CA LEU A 647 -17.38 37.43 -13.78
C LEU A 647 -18.05 38.73 -14.24
N ASP A 648 -17.94 39.79 -13.44
CA ASP A 648 -18.42 41.13 -13.85
C ASP A 648 -17.55 41.74 -14.95
N SER A 649 -16.30 41.29 -15.10
CA SER A 649 -15.31 41.83 -16.05
C SER A 649 -14.76 40.83 -17.04
N TYR A 650 -14.78 39.52 -16.72
CA TYR A 650 -14.13 38.46 -17.51
C TYR A 650 -15.12 37.32 -17.79
N LYS A 651 -14.95 36.66 -18.94
CA LYS A 651 -15.71 35.44 -19.26
C LYS A 651 -15.19 34.26 -18.44
N PRO A 652 -16.05 33.27 -18.11
CA PRO A 652 -15.62 32.09 -17.35
C PRO A 652 -14.37 31.42 -17.89
N LEU A 653 -14.27 31.23 -19.19
CA LEU A 653 -13.13 30.60 -19.84
C LEU A 653 -11.85 31.45 -19.77
N GLU A 654 -11.97 32.75 -19.82
CA GLU A 654 -10.84 33.68 -19.66
C GLU A 654 -10.30 33.63 -18.23
N ILE A 655 -11.17 33.53 -17.23
CA ILE A 655 -10.79 33.36 -15.83
C ILE A 655 -9.96 32.09 -15.69
N ILE A 656 -10.43 30.96 -16.25
CA ILE A 656 -9.71 29.69 -16.19
C ILE A 656 -8.35 29.79 -16.86
N ASN A 657 -8.32 30.20 -18.13
CA ASN A 657 -7.12 30.12 -18.96
C ASN A 657 -6.05 31.15 -18.58
N THR A 658 -6.45 32.33 -18.07
CA THR A 658 -5.51 33.43 -17.81
C THR A 658 -5.08 33.48 -16.34
N PHE A 659 -6.02 33.30 -15.41
CA PHE A 659 -5.72 33.50 -13.98
C PHE A 659 -5.52 32.20 -13.22
N LEU A 660 -6.44 31.24 -13.38
CA LEU A 660 -6.37 29.99 -12.59
C LEU A 660 -5.26 29.07 -13.09
N LEU A 661 -5.10 28.88 -14.40
CA LEU A 661 -4.03 28.09 -14.98
C LEU A 661 -2.64 28.68 -14.73
N ASP A 662 -2.53 30.03 -14.75
CA ASP A 662 -1.26 30.68 -14.39
C ASP A 662 -0.90 30.45 -12.92
N GLY A 663 -1.88 30.44 -12.01
CA GLY A 663 -1.68 30.01 -10.62
C GLY A 663 -1.17 28.57 -10.53
N MET A 664 -1.77 27.62 -11.26
CA MET A 664 -1.30 26.23 -11.30
C MET A 664 0.10 26.10 -11.90
N LYS A 665 0.48 26.91 -12.88
CA LYS A 665 1.83 26.95 -13.43
C LYS A 665 2.85 27.34 -12.36
N VAL A 666 2.57 28.39 -11.58
CA VAL A 666 3.43 28.79 -10.44
C VAL A 666 3.53 27.66 -9.41
N VAL A 667 2.43 26.98 -9.09
CA VAL A 667 2.44 25.81 -8.20
C VAL A 667 3.38 24.71 -8.75
N GLY A 668 3.34 24.43 -10.06
CA GLY A 668 4.22 23.48 -10.71
C GLY A 668 5.70 23.89 -10.65
N GLU A 669 6.02 25.19 -10.81
CA GLU A 669 7.37 25.72 -10.70
C GLU A 669 7.90 25.62 -9.25
N LEU A 670 7.07 25.97 -8.26
CA LEU A 670 7.39 25.85 -6.83
C LEU A 670 7.60 24.39 -6.42
N PHE A 671 6.80 23.48 -6.95
CA PHE A 671 6.96 22.04 -6.71
C PHE A 671 8.25 21.52 -7.35
N GLY A 672 8.51 21.84 -8.63
CA GLY A 672 9.71 21.43 -9.34
C GLY A 672 11.02 21.96 -8.73
N SER A 673 10.98 23.10 -8.02
CA SER A 673 12.10 23.70 -7.28
C SER A 673 12.23 23.24 -5.82
N GLY A 674 11.34 22.33 -5.34
CA GLY A 674 11.33 21.84 -3.95
C GLY A 674 10.79 22.84 -2.92
N GLN A 675 10.32 24.02 -3.35
CA GLN A 675 9.78 25.08 -2.46
C GLN A 675 8.35 24.81 -2.00
N MET A 676 7.64 23.91 -2.68
CA MET A 676 6.30 23.45 -2.33
C MET A 676 6.26 21.92 -2.37
N GLN A 677 5.75 21.30 -1.32
CA GLN A 677 5.63 19.85 -1.21
C GLN A 677 4.29 19.35 -1.76
N LEU A 678 4.22 18.08 -2.18
CA LEU A 678 3.06 17.47 -2.83
C LEU A 678 1.70 17.72 -2.13
N PRO A 679 1.56 17.65 -0.79
CA PRO A 679 0.28 17.93 -0.14
C PRO A 679 -0.30 19.31 -0.47
N PHE A 680 0.56 20.32 -0.63
CA PHE A 680 0.13 21.67 -0.98
C PHE A 680 -0.26 21.79 -2.45
N VAL A 681 0.44 21.06 -3.32
CA VAL A 681 0.05 20.93 -4.74
C VAL A 681 -1.34 20.31 -4.88
N LEU A 682 -1.63 19.27 -4.09
CA LEU A 682 -2.95 18.64 -4.06
C LEU A 682 -4.04 19.61 -3.55
N GLN A 683 -3.75 20.44 -2.54
CA GLN A 683 -4.67 21.48 -2.10
C GLN A 683 -4.95 22.53 -3.19
N SER A 684 -3.92 22.95 -3.91
CA SER A 684 -4.04 23.87 -5.06
C SER A 684 -4.88 23.25 -6.17
N ALA A 685 -4.65 21.96 -6.50
CA ALA A 685 -5.43 21.23 -7.49
C ALA A 685 -6.92 21.11 -7.10
N GLU A 686 -7.20 20.82 -5.83
CA GLU A 686 -8.58 20.78 -5.31
C GLU A 686 -9.25 22.17 -5.31
N THR A 687 -8.48 23.23 -5.11
CA THR A 687 -8.99 24.61 -5.21
C THR A 687 -9.30 24.97 -6.66
N MET A 688 -8.41 24.59 -7.61
CA MET A 688 -8.65 24.72 -9.04
C MET A 688 -9.92 23.99 -9.46
N LYS A 689 -10.10 22.74 -9.01
CA LYS A 689 -11.29 21.94 -9.28
C LYS A 689 -12.57 22.63 -8.77
N SER A 690 -12.54 23.19 -7.55
CA SER A 690 -13.68 23.92 -6.99
C SER A 690 -14.00 25.17 -7.83
N ALA A 691 -12.99 25.91 -8.28
CA ALA A 691 -13.16 27.08 -9.13
C ALA A 691 -13.79 26.72 -10.48
N VAL A 692 -13.32 25.66 -11.11
CA VAL A 692 -13.86 25.17 -12.40
C VAL A 692 -15.30 24.70 -12.23
N ALA A 693 -15.60 23.91 -11.20
CA ALA A 693 -16.97 23.46 -10.91
C ALA A 693 -17.95 24.63 -10.67
N PHE A 694 -17.48 25.75 -10.11
CA PHE A 694 -18.27 26.97 -9.97
C PHE A 694 -18.52 27.66 -11.32
N LEU A 695 -17.52 27.69 -12.20
CA LEU A 695 -17.59 28.38 -13.50
C LEU A 695 -18.27 27.55 -14.59
N GLU A 696 -18.20 26.23 -14.54
CA GLU A 696 -18.73 25.31 -15.56
C GLU A 696 -20.21 25.54 -15.92
N PRO A 697 -21.16 25.73 -14.99
CA PRO A 697 -22.55 26.01 -15.32
C PRO A 697 -22.78 27.36 -16.01
N LEU A 698 -21.79 28.27 -15.90
CA LEU A 698 -21.83 29.63 -16.44
C LEU A 698 -21.10 29.75 -17.79
N MET A 699 -20.42 28.68 -18.22
CA MET A 699 -19.87 28.61 -19.58
C MET A 699 -21.02 28.43 -20.53
N ASP A 700 -21.13 29.35 -21.51
CA ASP A 700 -22.04 29.21 -22.62
C ASP A 700 -21.76 27.85 -23.29
N LYS A 701 -22.66 26.88 -23.10
CA LYS A 701 -22.71 25.75 -24.03
C LYS A 701 -22.88 26.42 -25.39
N VAL A 702 -21.89 26.25 -26.25
CA VAL A 702 -22.04 26.58 -27.67
C VAL A 702 -23.10 25.59 -28.18
N GLU A 703 -24.39 25.97 -27.98
CA GLU A 703 -25.48 25.37 -28.68
C GLU A 703 -25.17 25.59 -30.16
N GLY A 704 -25.16 24.48 -30.90
CA GLY A 704 -24.81 24.48 -32.30
C GLY A 704 -25.45 25.65 -33.00
N ALA A 705 -24.64 26.55 -33.54
CA ALA A 705 -25.07 27.58 -34.46
C ALA A 705 -25.58 26.84 -35.70
N GLU A 706 -26.88 26.60 -35.74
CA GLU A 706 -27.58 26.45 -37.02
C GLU A 706 -27.42 27.78 -37.75
N GLY A 707 -26.49 27.79 -38.67
CA GLY A 707 -26.43 28.87 -39.69
C GLY A 707 -25.11 29.62 -39.76
N SER A 708 -24.30 29.17 -40.71
CA SER A 708 -23.24 29.78 -41.46
C SER A 708 -21.79 29.36 -41.18
N GLY A 709 -21.26 28.56 -42.10
CA GLY A 709 -19.84 28.49 -42.40
C GLY A 709 -19.05 27.54 -41.49
N GLN A 710 -18.76 26.35 -42.00
CA GLN A 710 -17.78 25.38 -41.46
C GLN A 710 -16.51 26.10 -40.97
N ARG A 711 -16.40 26.35 -39.70
CA ARG A 711 -15.08 26.46 -39.07
C ARG A 711 -14.60 25.02 -38.87
N SER A 712 -13.65 24.56 -39.69
CA SER A 712 -12.98 23.31 -39.46
C SER A 712 -12.39 23.35 -38.04
N ALA A 713 -12.68 22.37 -37.20
CA ALA A 713 -12.04 22.20 -35.92
C ALA A 713 -10.51 22.22 -36.10
N LYS A 714 -9.77 22.80 -35.16
CA LYS A 714 -8.30 22.89 -35.25
C LYS A 714 -7.65 21.51 -35.35
N ALA A 715 -8.15 20.54 -34.57
CA ALA A 715 -7.81 19.13 -34.58
C ALA A 715 -8.86 18.37 -33.77
N LYS A 716 -8.87 17.01 -33.91
CA LYS A 716 -9.74 16.11 -33.16
C LYS A 716 -8.97 15.38 -32.07
N PHE A 717 -9.50 15.41 -30.88
CA PHE A 717 -8.97 14.68 -29.72
C PHE A 717 -9.91 13.57 -29.31
N LEU A 718 -9.39 12.35 -29.20
CA LEU A 718 -10.08 11.22 -28.58
C LEU A 718 -9.60 11.12 -27.14
N ILE A 719 -10.51 11.20 -26.15
CA ILE A 719 -10.14 11.20 -24.72
C ILE A 719 -10.92 10.13 -23.97
N ALA A 720 -10.23 9.34 -23.15
CA ALA A 720 -10.81 8.24 -22.38
C ALA A 720 -10.15 8.09 -21.01
N THR A 721 -10.90 7.69 -19.99
CA THR A 721 -10.33 7.11 -18.78
C THR A 721 -10.19 5.61 -18.97
N VAL A 722 -8.98 5.07 -18.75
CA VAL A 722 -8.64 3.68 -19.05
C VAL A 722 -9.43 2.67 -18.22
N LYS A 723 -9.42 1.40 -18.67
CA LYS A 723 -10.11 0.28 -18.02
C LYS A 723 -9.85 0.24 -16.51
N GLY A 724 -10.92 0.03 -15.74
CA GLY A 724 -10.84 -0.10 -14.28
C GLY A 724 -10.68 1.21 -13.49
N ASP A 725 -10.52 2.36 -14.17
CA ASP A 725 -10.45 3.66 -13.52
C ASP A 725 -11.77 4.44 -13.67
N VAL A 726 -12.22 5.05 -12.58
CA VAL A 726 -13.48 5.82 -12.50
C VAL A 726 -13.26 7.32 -12.38
N HIS A 727 -12.00 7.75 -12.31
CA HIS A 727 -11.65 9.15 -12.08
C HIS A 727 -11.72 9.93 -13.38
N ASP A 728 -12.74 10.73 -13.53
CA ASP A 728 -13.06 11.45 -14.78
C ASP A 728 -12.85 12.98 -14.73
N ILE A 729 -12.63 13.54 -13.54
CA ILE A 729 -12.63 14.99 -13.35
C ILE A 729 -11.49 15.65 -14.12
N GLY A 730 -10.29 15.11 -14.05
CA GLY A 730 -9.14 15.64 -14.81
C GLY A 730 -9.39 15.52 -16.31
N LYS A 731 -9.95 14.40 -16.77
CA LYS A 731 -10.31 14.17 -18.16
C LYS A 731 -11.39 15.15 -18.64
N ASN A 732 -12.46 15.35 -17.86
CA ASN A 732 -13.54 16.25 -18.21
C ASN A 732 -13.08 17.72 -18.24
N LEU A 733 -12.13 18.10 -17.35
CA LEU A 733 -11.51 19.42 -17.40
C LEU A 733 -10.72 19.63 -18.70
N VAL A 734 -9.94 18.64 -19.13
CA VAL A 734 -9.20 18.70 -20.41
C VAL A 734 -10.17 18.78 -21.59
N ASP A 735 -11.25 18.00 -21.57
CA ASP A 735 -12.32 18.06 -22.58
C ASP A 735 -12.89 19.47 -22.70
N ILE A 736 -13.31 20.06 -21.57
CA ILE A 736 -13.87 21.44 -21.54
C ILE A 736 -12.86 22.44 -22.09
N ILE A 737 -11.60 22.36 -21.68
CA ILE A 737 -10.55 23.29 -22.13
C ILE A 737 -10.33 23.16 -23.64
N LEU A 738 -10.18 21.94 -24.15
CA LEU A 738 -9.93 21.70 -25.57
C LEU A 738 -11.13 22.12 -26.44
N THR A 739 -12.35 21.72 -26.06
CA THR A 739 -13.59 22.09 -26.77
C THR A 739 -13.75 23.62 -26.88
N ASN A 740 -13.54 24.31 -25.76
CA ASN A 740 -13.64 25.75 -25.73
C ASN A 740 -12.52 26.49 -26.48
N ASN A 741 -11.39 25.83 -26.70
CA ASN A 741 -10.30 26.35 -27.53
C ASN A 741 -10.41 25.99 -29.01
N GLY A 742 -11.55 25.42 -29.46
CA GLY A 742 -11.87 25.15 -30.84
C GLY A 742 -11.37 23.80 -31.39
N TYR A 743 -11.12 22.85 -30.52
CA TYR A 743 -10.84 21.45 -30.85
C TYR A 743 -12.16 20.65 -30.83
N GLU A 744 -12.25 19.61 -31.64
CA GLU A 744 -13.32 18.62 -31.55
C GLU A 744 -12.86 17.53 -30.56
N VAL A 745 -13.60 17.32 -29.48
CA VAL A 745 -13.27 16.30 -28.48
C VAL A 745 -14.29 15.17 -28.50
N ILE A 746 -13.79 13.95 -28.72
CA ILE A 746 -14.56 12.70 -28.65
C ILE A 746 -14.26 12.08 -27.26
N ASN A 747 -15.18 12.29 -26.33
CA ASN A 747 -15.02 11.80 -24.95
C ASN A 747 -15.74 10.47 -24.77
N LEU A 748 -14.97 9.39 -24.62
CA LEU A 748 -15.48 8.03 -24.43
C LEU A 748 -15.97 7.72 -23.02
N GLY A 749 -15.70 8.62 -22.04
CA GLY A 749 -16.08 8.38 -20.66
C GLY A 749 -15.04 7.61 -19.84
N ILE A 750 -15.50 6.91 -18.81
CA ILE A 750 -14.67 6.16 -17.85
C ILE A 750 -14.62 4.66 -18.18
N LYS A 751 -13.64 3.95 -17.61
CA LYS A 751 -13.47 2.48 -17.68
C LYS A 751 -13.39 1.94 -19.12
N GLN A 752 -12.81 2.69 -20.04
CA GLN A 752 -12.78 2.30 -21.43
C GLN A 752 -11.76 1.19 -21.70
N PRO A 753 -12.18 0.05 -22.26
CA PRO A 753 -11.25 -0.98 -22.71
C PRO A 753 -10.50 -0.49 -23.96
N VAL A 754 -9.33 -1.08 -24.23
CA VAL A 754 -8.49 -0.66 -25.36
C VAL A 754 -9.19 -0.82 -26.70
N GLU A 755 -10.00 -1.86 -26.87
CA GLU A 755 -10.76 -2.14 -28.07
C GLU A 755 -11.72 -0.98 -28.42
N ALA A 756 -12.40 -0.42 -27.41
CA ALA A 756 -13.30 0.72 -27.60
C ALA A 756 -12.55 2.00 -28.01
N ILE A 757 -11.33 2.19 -27.51
CA ILE A 757 -10.48 3.32 -27.90
C ILE A 757 -10.00 3.15 -29.35
N ILE A 758 -9.59 1.93 -29.73
CA ILE A 758 -9.16 1.59 -31.10
C ILE A 758 -10.33 1.75 -32.08
N GLU A 759 -11.51 1.22 -31.76
CA GLU A 759 -12.72 1.35 -32.60
C GLU A 759 -13.10 2.82 -32.78
N ALA A 760 -13.11 3.60 -31.69
CA ALA A 760 -13.41 5.02 -31.78
C ALA A 760 -12.36 5.79 -32.59
N GLN A 761 -11.08 5.44 -32.52
CA GLN A 761 -10.03 6.02 -33.34
C GLN A 761 -10.24 5.72 -34.82
N GLN A 762 -10.58 4.49 -35.17
CA GLN A 762 -10.88 4.09 -36.56
C GLN A 762 -12.13 4.77 -37.11
N GLN A 763 -13.14 4.97 -36.26
CA GLN A 763 -14.39 5.62 -36.63
C GLN A 763 -14.24 7.14 -36.83
N HIS A 764 -13.54 7.80 -35.92
CA HIS A 764 -13.49 9.27 -35.86
C HIS A 764 -12.23 9.86 -36.50
N ASN A 765 -11.20 9.03 -36.72
CA ASN A 765 -9.90 9.44 -37.26
C ASN A 765 -9.34 10.67 -36.51
N ALA A 766 -9.21 10.54 -35.18
CA ALA A 766 -8.72 11.63 -34.33
C ALA A 766 -7.24 11.89 -34.57
N ASP A 767 -6.83 13.14 -34.43
CA ASP A 767 -5.45 13.58 -34.62
C ASP A 767 -4.58 13.28 -33.39
N CYS A 768 -5.20 13.01 -32.23
CA CYS A 768 -4.52 12.72 -30.99
C CYS A 768 -5.41 11.85 -30.08
N ILE A 769 -4.81 10.90 -29.35
CA ILE A 769 -5.47 10.10 -28.32
C ILE A 769 -4.95 10.58 -26.95
N ALA A 770 -5.85 10.83 -26.01
CA ALA A 770 -5.50 11.15 -24.62
C ALA A 770 -6.07 10.12 -23.66
N MET A 771 -5.21 9.48 -22.86
CA MET A 771 -5.60 8.52 -21.83
C MET A 771 -5.45 9.14 -20.45
N SER A 772 -6.47 8.97 -19.61
CA SER A 772 -6.49 9.45 -18.23
C SER A 772 -6.60 8.29 -17.24
N GLY A 773 -5.91 8.40 -16.11
CA GLY A 773 -6.00 7.46 -15.00
C GLY A 773 -5.37 8.03 -13.74
N LEU A 774 -5.99 7.81 -12.58
CA LEU A 774 -5.49 8.30 -11.31
C LEU A 774 -4.70 7.22 -10.56
N LEU A 775 -5.06 5.96 -10.75
CA LEU A 775 -4.53 4.83 -9.99
C LEU A 775 -3.20 4.34 -10.59
N VAL A 776 -2.30 3.80 -9.76
CA VAL A 776 -1.05 3.17 -10.22
C VAL A 776 -1.35 2.05 -11.23
N LYS A 777 -2.37 1.22 -10.98
CA LYS A 777 -2.81 0.20 -11.95
C LYS A 777 -3.23 0.75 -13.31
N SER A 778 -3.69 2.00 -13.36
CA SER A 778 -4.07 2.65 -14.63
C SER A 778 -2.87 2.91 -15.53
N THR A 779 -1.67 3.09 -14.97
CA THR A 779 -0.45 3.25 -15.76
C THR A 779 -0.09 1.97 -16.51
N ALA A 780 -0.34 0.80 -15.91
CA ALA A 780 -0.16 -0.49 -16.56
C ALA A 780 -1.09 -0.63 -17.78
N PHE A 781 -2.38 -0.32 -17.61
CA PHE A 781 -3.33 -0.29 -18.75
C PHE A 781 -2.92 0.71 -19.83
N MET A 782 -2.36 1.86 -19.46
CA MET A 782 -1.86 2.82 -20.45
C MET A 782 -0.73 2.24 -21.30
N LYS A 783 0.21 1.51 -20.66
CA LYS A 783 1.31 0.83 -21.35
C LYS A 783 0.79 -0.25 -22.32
N ASP A 784 -0.15 -1.09 -21.87
CA ASP A 784 -0.75 -2.12 -22.72
C ASP A 784 -1.55 -1.53 -23.87
N ASN A 785 -2.27 -0.44 -23.61
CA ASN A 785 -2.99 0.26 -24.66
C ASN A 785 -2.04 0.81 -25.74
N LEU A 786 -0.87 1.33 -25.36
CA LEU A 786 0.15 1.78 -26.30
C LEU A 786 0.67 0.63 -27.18
N GLN A 787 0.89 -0.54 -26.58
CA GLN A 787 1.27 -1.73 -27.34
C GLN A 787 0.15 -2.14 -28.32
N ALA A 788 -1.10 -2.20 -27.86
CA ALA A 788 -2.24 -2.54 -28.70
C ALA A 788 -2.46 -1.51 -29.83
N PHE A 789 -2.19 -0.21 -29.59
CA PHE A 789 -2.23 0.82 -30.63
C PHE A 789 -1.18 0.58 -31.71
N ASN A 790 0.04 0.19 -31.32
CA ASN A 790 1.11 -0.17 -32.26
C ASN A 790 0.71 -1.40 -33.11
N GLU A 791 0.15 -2.44 -32.50
CA GLU A 791 -0.34 -3.64 -33.18
C GLU A 791 -1.51 -3.34 -34.14
N ALA A 792 -2.37 -2.37 -33.76
CA ALA A 792 -3.48 -1.90 -34.59
C ALA A 792 -3.05 -0.89 -35.69
N GLY A 793 -1.76 -0.53 -35.77
CA GLY A 793 -1.22 0.42 -36.75
C GLY A 793 -1.68 1.87 -36.53
N ILE A 794 -1.99 2.23 -35.28
CA ILE A 794 -2.37 3.61 -34.92
C ILE A 794 -1.09 4.42 -34.71
N ASP A 795 -0.86 5.40 -35.58
CA ASP A 795 0.32 6.27 -35.59
C ASP A 795 -0.09 7.74 -35.37
N VAL A 796 -0.75 8.02 -34.25
CA VAL A 796 -1.10 9.37 -33.83
C VAL A 796 -0.45 9.68 -32.47
N PRO A 797 -0.18 10.95 -32.15
CA PRO A 797 0.32 11.33 -30.82
C PRO A 797 -0.60 10.81 -29.70
N VAL A 798 0.00 10.25 -28.66
CA VAL A 798 -0.71 9.80 -27.47
C VAL A 798 -0.28 10.63 -26.28
N ILE A 799 -1.24 11.20 -25.56
CA ILE A 799 -1.02 11.96 -24.34
C ILE A 799 -1.47 11.12 -23.15
N LEU A 800 -0.60 10.96 -22.17
CA LEU A 800 -0.92 10.29 -20.91
C LEU A 800 -1.13 11.34 -19.80
N GLY A 801 -2.23 11.24 -19.09
CA GLY A 801 -2.58 12.13 -18.00
C GLY A 801 -2.99 11.36 -16.73
N GLY A 802 -2.44 11.73 -15.58
CA GLY A 802 -2.81 11.14 -14.32
C GLY A 802 -1.80 11.40 -13.20
N ALA A 803 -2.27 11.39 -11.95
CA ALA A 803 -1.44 11.68 -10.78
C ALA A 803 -0.39 10.58 -10.49
N ALA A 804 -0.61 9.36 -10.97
CA ALA A 804 0.33 8.25 -10.81
C ALA A 804 1.42 8.19 -11.90
N LEU A 805 1.39 9.09 -12.90
CA LEU A 805 2.40 9.14 -13.96
C LEU A 805 3.62 9.92 -13.50
N THR A 806 4.80 9.33 -13.67
CA THR A 806 6.08 10.01 -13.48
C THR A 806 6.75 10.26 -14.83
N PRO A 807 7.63 11.29 -14.96
CA PRO A 807 8.41 11.49 -16.18
C PRO A 807 9.28 10.29 -16.58
N ARG A 808 9.63 9.45 -15.61
CA ARG A 808 10.40 8.22 -15.87
C ARG A 808 9.54 7.11 -16.47
N PHE A 809 8.25 7.10 -16.18
CA PHE A 809 7.32 6.13 -16.74
C PHE A 809 6.94 6.49 -18.18
N VAL A 810 6.66 7.76 -18.45
CA VAL A 810 6.30 8.29 -19.78
C VAL A 810 7.53 8.35 -20.68
#